data_4e069b2a31f6f316f338652a71e95eac
#
_entry.id   4e069b2a31f6f316f338652a71e95eac
#
_cell.length_a   1.000
_cell.length_b   1.000
_cell.length_c   1.000
_cell.angle_alpha   90.00
_cell.angle_beta   90.00
_cell.angle_gamma   90.00
#
_symmetry.space_group_name_H-M   'P 1'
#
loop_
_entity.id
_entity.type
_entity.pdbx_description
1 polymer ?
#
loop_
_entity_poly.entity_id
_entity_poly.type
_entity_poly.pdbx_seq_one_letter_code
_entity_poly.pdbx_strand_id
1 'polypeptide(L)'
;VVKKRAPRAPARPEWFWEAVEVDVRPPSRGPIALPIDESALARVEGAARVWSELPAEARERLRRDGILVVGDDGPLEEPTSDVAQAVGAAPAGSIARRSSMGAFYTELRERRVPHLITLDALYALVHVAVERTLADVEELEIVPTLDNLLDRLEARLAAEHANVGAELSEGYRIARGVIAVARALAGPSAASSASAPAPSSTAEPASSAAKGSSTASTDAGADAPSPLPPDIVQLVARERAHIEGQAGVATSPLLGVPIDYARFAVPSSAARPGLFRALAWLGAAPLGLVARTEAPGATISVARARTNARAAMLLARACTRDVDPALDEAYRRLVRLFSFVWGAPDDLSLDDIDDLATAAGVDLTKLEDIANVVRVDQVRARARAGRAPVAYDGSGAAGQAAIGVRVFGGHAPIDSLALQSLVGEPVGLAHEEAAAASIDRLRKGKRVLPSTLDVAAWLGAPEARSALREEHADAFDGYDEALAKAQESRPDRHDTRLHASIHGSLLDSLLAWANEGEAQTPAIARARVESMLSAWTLVRHSGQALSRTRAAAPFVPTELRVSGAPLPVFVEPHPEVIARLVATVRQLRRGLEALAKLPSQSTALLVETEDMLRAALRGAERHASDEPLSPEEAAALASLPARMERIEDDRSAEHGPVVAVVYSDPPSRRVLAAATGPIEPVLMLVREANKDAPLLVVGAHVGHYEIVEGFETTPGVLHGVRPALTDASWRARLQSNPPPRAAWASSFRWTRPRPPEPDVPTARGATPSATGPGAGAS
;
A
#
# COMPACT_ATOMS: atom_id res chain seq x y z
N VAL A 1 -16.57 17.60 41.90
CA VAL A 1 -16.25 16.17 41.81
C VAL A 1 -16.31 15.81 40.32
N VAL A 2 -15.15 15.85 39.66
CA VAL A 2 -15.00 15.40 38.26
C VAL A 2 -15.33 13.90 38.27
N LYS A 3 -16.45 13.51 37.65
CA LYS A 3 -16.72 12.09 37.40
C LYS A 3 -15.56 11.56 36.55
N LYS A 4 -14.72 10.71 37.15
CA LYS A 4 -13.71 9.95 36.37
C LYS A 4 -14.50 9.18 35.28
N ARG A 5 -14.38 9.62 34.02
CA ARG A 5 -14.79 8.80 32.88
C ARG A 5 -14.06 7.47 33.01
N ALA A 6 -14.76 6.36 32.90
CA ALA A 6 -14.10 5.05 32.78
C ALA A 6 -13.09 5.13 31.64
N PRO A 7 -11.89 4.56 31.81
CA PRO A 7 -10.94 4.50 30.68
C PRO A 7 -11.67 3.90 29.49
N ARG A 8 -11.63 4.59 28.34
CA ARG A 8 -12.13 4.05 27.08
C ARG A 8 -11.44 2.71 26.87
N ALA A 9 -12.20 1.63 26.78
CA ALA A 9 -11.66 0.42 26.20
C ALA A 9 -11.21 0.79 24.79
N PRO A 10 -9.93 0.54 24.40
CA PRO A 10 -9.51 0.76 23.03
C PRO A 10 -10.47 -0.01 22.11
N ALA A 11 -10.88 0.60 21.01
CA ALA A 11 -11.54 -0.14 19.96
C ALA A 11 -10.56 -1.23 19.51
N ARG A 12 -10.83 -2.49 19.85
CA ARG A 12 -9.88 -3.58 19.63
C ARG A 12 -10.26 -4.35 18.38
N PRO A 13 -9.63 -4.04 17.22
CA PRO A 13 -9.77 -4.85 16.01
C PRO A 13 -9.26 -6.29 16.18
N GLU A 14 -8.36 -6.53 17.15
CA GLU A 14 -7.86 -7.87 17.47
C GLU A 14 -8.94 -8.91 17.79
N TRP A 15 -10.16 -8.50 18.14
CA TRP A 15 -11.28 -9.42 18.39
C TRP A 15 -11.71 -10.19 17.13
N PHE A 16 -11.41 -9.65 15.95
CA PHE A 16 -11.79 -10.29 14.68
C PHE A 16 -10.76 -11.29 14.21
N TRP A 17 -9.53 -11.22 14.75
CA TRP A 17 -8.48 -12.17 14.41
C TRP A 17 -8.58 -13.42 15.26
N GLU A 18 -8.53 -14.57 14.62
CA GLU A 18 -8.62 -15.88 15.25
C GLU A 18 -7.62 -16.80 14.56
N ALA A 19 -6.69 -17.33 15.35
CA ALA A 19 -5.68 -18.26 14.85
C ALA A 19 -6.35 -19.46 14.16
N VAL A 20 -5.74 -19.93 13.10
CA VAL A 20 -6.10 -21.17 12.43
C VAL A 20 -5.08 -22.22 12.81
N GLU A 21 -5.56 -23.32 13.36
CA GLU A 21 -4.69 -24.44 13.73
C GLU A 21 -4.12 -25.11 12.49
N VAL A 22 -2.86 -25.55 12.58
CA VAL A 22 -2.13 -26.24 11.54
C VAL A 22 -1.85 -27.67 12.00
N ASP A 23 -2.24 -28.65 11.19
CA ASP A 23 -2.03 -30.07 11.44
C ASP A 23 -0.90 -30.61 10.54
N VAL A 24 0.34 -30.52 11.01
CA VAL A 24 1.50 -31.04 10.30
C VAL A 24 2.17 -32.11 11.12
N ARG A 25 2.44 -33.24 10.50
CA ARG A 25 3.20 -34.35 11.07
C ARG A 25 4.61 -34.34 10.52
N PRO A 26 5.58 -34.87 11.26
CA PRO A 26 6.91 -35.06 10.71
C PRO A 26 6.85 -35.87 9.41
N PRO A 27 7.48 -35.39 8.32
CA PRO A 27 7.43 -36.11 7.03
C PRO A 27 8.06 -37.51 7.16
N SER A 28 7.47 -38.45 6.47
CA SER A 28 7.94 -39.86 6.51
C SER A 28 9.29 -40.06 5.84
N ARG A 29 9.68 -39.11 4.95
CA ARG A 29 10.89 -39.15 4.15
C ARG A 29 11.61 -37.81 4.21
N GLY A 30 12.92 -37.85 4.10
CA GLY A 30 13.75 -36.64 3.98
C GLY A 30 13.53 -35.92 2.65
N PRO A 31 14.10 -34.72 2.48
CA PRO A 31 14.02 -33.97 1.25
C PRO A 31 14.60 -34.75 0.05
N ILE A 32 14.31 -34.28 -1.17
CA ILE A 32 14.86 -34.87 -2.40
C ILE A 32 16.37 -34.71 -2.38
N ALA A 33 17.11 -35.80 -2.60
CA ALA A 33 18.56 -35.70 -2.72
C ALA A 33 18.96 -34.96 -4.00
N LEU A 34 19.72 -33.88 -3.86
CA LEU A 34 20.22 -33.08 -4.97
C LEU A 34 21.75 -33.28 -5.09
N PRO A 35 22.35 -33.23 -6.28
CA PRO A 35 21.67 -33.11 -7.59
C PRO A 35 20.94 -34.39 -8.00
N ILE A 36 19.85 -34.26 -8.72
CA ILE A 36 19.10 -35.43 -9.22
C ILE A 36 19.68 -35.96 -10.55
N ASP A 37 19.49 -37.28 -10.81
CA ASP A 37 19.68 -37.85 -12.13
C ASP A 37 18.44 -37.63 -12.99
N GLU A 38 18.61 -37.18 -14.23
CA GLU A 38 17.51 -36.95 -15.18
C GLU A 38 16.67 -38.23 -15.40
N SER A 39 17.29 -39.40 -15.37
CA SER A 39 16.62 -40.70 -15.52
C SER A 39 15.68 -41.02 -14.34
N ALA A 40 15.86 -40.36 -13.19
CA ALA A 40 15.04 -40.54 -12.00
C ALA A 40 13.73 -39.73 -12.05
N LEU A 41 13.57 -38.78 -12.98
CA LEU A 41 12.37 -37.94 -13.07
C LEU A 41 11.13 -38.74 -13.47
N ALA A 42 10.02 -38.47 -12.79
CA ALA A 42 8.72 -39.01 -13.14
C ALA A 42 8.29 -38.53 -14.54
N ARG A 43 7.89 -39.49 -15.40
CA ARG A 43 7.48 -39.18 -16.78
C ARG A 43 6.00 -38.80 -16.84
N VAL A 44 5.69 -37.55 -16.51
CA VAL A 44 4.38 -36.92 -16.73
C VAL A 44 4.47 -36.12 -18.03
N GLU A 45 3.55 -36.30 -18.98
CA GLU A 45 3.64 -35.73 -20.34
C GLU A 45 3.95 -34.25 -20.38
N GLY A 46 3.19 -33.41 -19.66
CA GLY A 46 3.42 -31.98 -19.62
C GLY A 46 4.74 -31.60 -18.95
N ALA A 47 5.13 -32.27 -17.88
CA ALA A 47 6.40 -32.06 -17.20
C ALA A 47 7.59 -32.46 -18.09
N ALA A 48 7.49 -33.60 -18.79
CA ALA A 48 8.51 -34.07 -19.72
C ALA A 48 8.70 -33.10 -20.91
N ARG A 49 7.63 -32.50 -21.38
CA ARG A 49 7.69 -31.47 -22.43
C ARG A 49 8.44 -30.22 -21.93
N VAL A 50 8.04 -29.67 -20.79
CA VAL A 50 8.72 -28.50 -20.19
C VAL A 50 10.20 -28.81 -20.00
N TRP A 51 10.54 -29.98 -19.47
CA TRP A 51 11.93 -30.40 -19.28
C TRP A 51 12.70 -30.44 -20.60
N SER A 52 12.13 -31.01 -21.67
CA SER A 52 12.82 -31.13 -22.96
C SER A 52 13.07 -29.80 -23.65
N GLU A 53 12.30 -28.80 -23.33
CA GLU A 53 12.40 -27.46 -23.91
C GLU A 53 13.40 -26.55 -23.18
N LEU A 54 13.81 -26.93 -21.96
CA LEU A 54 14.86 -26.22 -21.24
C LEU A 54 16.22 -26.43 -21.90
N PRO A 55 17.04 -25.36 -22.03
CA PRO A 55 18.45 -25.49 -22.44
C PRO A 55 19.23 -26.32 -21.42
N ALA A 56 20.35 -26.90 -21.89
CA ALA A 56 21.19 -27.75 -21.05
C ALA A 56 21.65 -27.06 -19.76
N GLU A 57 22.01 -25.77 -19.83
CA GLU A 57 22.40 -24.98 -18.65
C GLU A 57 21.25 -24.84 -17.65
N ALA A 58 20.04 -24.53 -18.11
CA ALA A 58 18.86 -24.40 -17.25
C ALA A 58 18.51 -25.74 -16.60
N ARG A 59 18.57 -26.85 -17.34
CA ARG A 59 18.37 -28.20 -16.79
C ARG A 59 19.41 -28.54 -15.72
N GLU A 60 20.67 -28.22 -15.95
CA GLU A 60 21.74 -28.48 -14.98
C GLU A 60 21.55 -27.68 -13.69
N ARG A 61 21.16 -26.40 -13.78
CA ARG A 61 20.80 -25.60 -12.60
C ARG A 61 19.62 -26.21 -11.84
N LEU A 62 18.55 -26.57 -12.53
CA LEU A 62 17.38 -27.16 -11.90
C LEU A 62 17.69 -28.52 -11.23
N ARG A 63 18.53 -29.35 -11.85
CA ARG A 63 18.99 -30.60 -11.26
C ARG A 63 19.78 -30.38 -9.97
N ARG A 64 20.67 -29.39 -9.97
CA ARG A 64 21.56 -29.08 -8.85
C ARG A 64 20.83 -28.40 -7.70
N ASP A 65 19.94 -27.42 -8.01
CA ASP A 65 19.38 -26.51 -7.03
C ASP A 65 17.93 -26.86 -6.64
N GLY A 66 17.25 -27.73 -7.41
CA GLY A 66 15.87 -28.14 -7.16
C GLY A 66 14.82 -27.11 -7.54
N ILE A 67 15.23 -25.89 -7.90
CA ILE A 67 14.41 -24.74 -8.28
C ILE A 67 15.03 -23.97 -9.42
N LEU A 68 14.19 -23.38 -10.29
CA LEU A 68 14.63 -22.45 -11.31
C LEU A 68 13.48 -21.50 -11.70
N VAL A 69 13.70 -20.20 -11.60
CA VAL A 69 12.80 -19.20 -12.19
C VAL A 69 13.25 -18.94 -13.61
N VAL A 70 12.32 -19.06 -14.57
CA VAL A 70 12.59 -18.79 -15.98
C VAL A 70 12.14 -17.38 -16.29
N GLY A 71 13.10 -16.47 -16.33
CA GLY A 71 12.88 -15.06 -16.67
C GLY A 71 13.13 -14.77 -18.15
N ASP A 72 12.64 -13.61 -18.56
CA ASP A 72 12.98 -12.98 -19.83
C ASP A 72 13.14 -11.49 -19.55
N ASP A 73 14.31 -10.92 -19.83
CA ASP A 73 14.60 -9.49 -19.60
C ASP A 73 14.09 -8.58 -20.74
N GLY A 74 13.28 -9.13 -21.65
CA GLY A 74 12.63 -8.36 -22.70
C GLY A 74 11.45 -7.52 -22.20
N PRO A 75 11.00 -6.53 -23.00
CA PRO A 75 9.76 -5.79 -22.72
C PRO A 75 8.57 -6.73 -22.53
N LEU A 76 7.65 -6.37 -21.65
CA LEU A 76 6.37 -7.06 -21.52
C LEU A 76 5.58 -6.85 -22.83
N GLU A 77 5.35 -7.90 -23.58
CA GLU A 77 4.36 -7.86 -24.65
C GLU A 77 2.97 -8.04 -24.01
N GLU A 78 2.15 -6.98 -24.06
CA GLU A 78 0.73 -7.15 -23.78
C GLU A 78 0.10 -7.98 -24.91
N PRO A 79 -0.73 -8.99 -24.61
CA PRO A 79 -1.47 -9.70 -25.66
C PRO A 79 -2.47 -8.70 -26.26
N THR A 80 -2.12 -8.13 -27.42
CA THR A 80 -3.12 -7.51 -28.28
C THR A 80 -4.08 -8.61 -28.76
N SER A 81 -5.36 -8.28 -28.96
CA SER A 81 -6.40 -9.24 -29.36
C SER A 81 -6.04 -10.09 -30.58
N ASP A 82 -5.14 -9.59 -31.44
CA ASP A 82 -4.63 -10.29 -32.61
C ASP A 82 -3.48 -11.25 -32.29
N VAL A 83 -2.73 -11.02 -31.21
CA VAL A 83 -1.67 -11.91 -30.70
C VAL A 83 -2.26 -13.12 -29.99
N ALA A 84 -3.47 -13.03 -29.41
CA ALA A 84 -4.15 -14.21 -28.85
C ALA A 84 -4.45 -15.27 -29.93
N GLN A 85 -4.62 -14.87 -31.19
CA GLN A 85 -4.70 -15.80 -32.34
C GLN A 85 -3.31 -16.29 -32.81
N ALA A 86 -2.27 -15.46 -32.67
CA ALA A 86 -0.89 -15.82 -33.04
C ALA A 86 -0.17 -16.67 -31.97
N VAL A 87 -0.63 -16.68 -30.74
CA VAL A 87 -0.10 -17.54 -29.63
C VAL A 87 -0.34 -19.03 -29.88
N GLY A 88 -1.24 -19.38 -30.83
CA GLY A 88 -1.26 -20.72 -31.40
C GLY A 88 0.00 -21.15 -32.17
N ALA A 89 0.93 -20.22 -32.43
CA ALA A 89 2.20 -20.43 -33.12
C ALA A 89 3.45 -20.20 -32.26
N ALA A 90 3.32 -19.89 -30.96
CA ALA A 90 4.47 -19.85 -30.05
C ALA A 90 5.08 -21.26 -29.98
N PRO A 91 6.42 -21.41 -29.98
CA PRO A 91 7.05 -22.71 -29.88
C PRO A 91 6.49 -23.44 -28.66
N ALA A 92 6.03 -24.67 -28.87
CA ALA A 92 5.49 -25.50 -27.80
C ALA A 92 6.51 -25.52 -26.65
N GLY A 93 6.17 -24.88 -25.51
CA GLY A 93 7.02 -24.87 -24.33
C GLY A 93 7.30 -23.53 -23.67
N SER A 94 7.18 -22.43 -24.36
CA SER A 94 7.29 -21.14 -23.69
C SER A 94 5.97 -20.84 -22.95
N ILE A 95 5.98 -20.97 -21.63
CA ILE A 95 4.91 -20.44 -20.80
C ILE A 95 5.09 -18.92 -20.83
N ALA A 96 4.20 -18.25 -21.57
CA ALA A 96 4.26 -16.81 -21.74
C ALA A 96 4.07 -16.10 -20.40
N ARG A 97 4.69 -14.95 -20.21
CA ARG A 97 4.47 -14.05 -19.08
C ARG A 97 3.00 -13.67 -19.03
N ARG A 98 2.41 -13.71 -17.84
CA ARG A 98 1.01 -13.34 -17.62
C ARG A 98 0.93 -12.21 -16.62
N SER A 99 -0.07 -11.38 -16.76
CA SER A 99 -0.41 -10.34 -15.79
C SER A 99 -1.44 -10.82 -14.75
N SER A 100 -2.07 -11.99 -14.99
CA SER A 100 -3.11 -12.61 -14.16
C SER A 100 -2.68 -13.99 -13.71
N MET A 101 -2.78 -14.26 -12.40
CA MET A 101 -2.49 -15.58 -11.81
C MET A 101 -3.44 -16.65 -12.34
N GLY A 102 -4.74 -16.33 -12.42
CA GLY A 102 -5.74 -17.26 -12.94
C GLY A 102 -5.47 -17.66 -14.39
N ALA A 103 -5.12 -16.69 -15.24
CA ALA A 103 -4.77 -16.97 -16.64
C ALA A 103 -3.49 -17.83 -16.75
N PHE A 104 -2.47 -17.54 -15.93
CA PHE A 104 -1.23 -18.32 -15.87
C PHE A 104 -1.51 -19.80 -15.53
N TYR A 105 -2.25 -20.07 -14.46
CA TYR A 105 -2.56 -21.43 -14.06
C TYR A 105 -3.55 -22.13 -15.01
N THR A 106 -4.47 -21.40 -15.64
CA THR A 106 -5.34 -21.93 -16.68
C THR A 106 -4.53 -22.41 -17.89
N GLU A 107 -3.51 -21.67 -18.31
CA GLU A 107 -2.59 -22.08 -19.37
C GLU A 107 -1.82 -23.37 -18.99
N LEU A 108 -1.31 -23.47 -17.75
CA LEU A 108 -0.67 -24.71 -17.27
C LEU A 108 -1.61 -25.91 -17.35
N ARG A 109 -2.86 -25.73 -16.94
CA ARG A 109 -3.90 -26.77 -17.01
C ARG A 109 -4.18 -27.21 -18.45
N GLU A 110 -4.34 -26.26 -19.38
CA GLU A 110 -4.56 -26.55 -20.81
C GLU A 110 -3.39 -27.31 -21.42
N ARG A 111 -2.18 -26.97 -21.04
CA ARG A 111 -0.95 -27.67 -21.46
C ARG A 111 -0.70 -28.96 -20.70
N ARG A 112 -1.56 -29.35 -19.78
CA ARG A 112 -1.43 -30.55 -18.92
C ARG A 112 -0.12 -30.58 -18.12
N VAL A 113 0.37 -29.44 -17.67
CA VAL A 113 1.56 -29.32 -16.83
C VAL A 113 1.17 -29.45 -15.35
N PRO A 114 1.86 -30.31 -14.57
CA PRO A 114 1.66 -30.36 -13.11
C PRO A 114 1.87 -28.98 -12.47
N HIS A 115 0.95 -28.58 -11.57
CA HIS A 115 0.93 -27.23 -11.02
C HIS A 115 1.55 -27.18 -9.63
N LEU A 116 2.25 -26.08 -9.36
CA LEU A 116 2.63 -25.66 -8.01
C LEU A 116 1.87 -24.38 -7.65
N ILE A 117 0.94 -24.47 -6.72
CA ILE A 117 0.31 -23.28 -6.12
C ILE A 117 1.32 -22.68 -5.16
N THR A 118 1.87 -21.53 -5.53
CA THR A 118 2.91 -20.82 -4.79
C THR A 118 2.31 -19.85 -3.79
N LEU A 119 3.10 -19.42 -2.80
CA LEU A 119 2.72 -18.32 -1.92
C LEU A 119 2.56 -17.01 -2.68
N ASP A 120 3.34 -16.76 -3.73
CA ASP A 120 3.13 -15.60 -4.64
C ASP A 120 1.68 -15.54 -5.15
N ALA A 121 1.15 -16.68 -5.60
CA ALA A 121 -0.23 -16.76 -6.09
C ALA A 121 -1.26 -16.52 -4.97
N LEU A 122 -1.01 -17.04 -3.77
CA LEU A 122 -1.92 -16.87 -2.64
C LEU A 122 -1.90 -15.42 -2.11
N TYR A 123 -0.74 -14.76 -2.05
CA TYR A 123 -0.67 -13.34 -1.72
C TYR A 123 -1.32 -12.44 -2.78
N ALA A 124 -1.15 -12.76 -4.06
CA ALA A 124 -1.84 -12.05 -5.14
C ALA A 124 -3.37 -12.19 -5.02
N LEU A 125 -3.88 -13.40 -4.74
CA LEU A 125 -5.30 -13.65 -4.48
C LEU A 125 -5.82 -12.79 -3.31
N VAL A 126 -5.12 -12.79 -2.18
CA VAL A 126 -5.48 -11.97 -1.01
C VAL A 126 -5.45 -10.49 -1.34
N HIS A 127 -4.42 -10.04 -2.07
CA HIS A 127 -4.28 -8.64 -2.49
C HIS A 127 -5.49 -8.18 -3.32
N VAL A 128 -5.89 -8.94 -4.33
CA VAL A 128 -7.07 -8.62 -5.16
C VAL A 128 -8.35 -8.57 -4.31
N ALA A 129 -8.53 -9.55 -3.41
CA ALA A 129 -9.72 -9.59 -2.54
C ALA A 129 -9.77 -8.39 -1.58
N VAL A 130 -8.64 -8.01 -0.97
CA VAL A 130 -8.52 -6.84 -0.10
C VAL A 130 -8.84 -5.56 -0.87
N GLU A 131 -8.21 -5.33 -2.02
CA GLU A 131 -8.41 -4.10 -2.78
C GLU A 131 -9.84 -3.93 -3.27
N ARG A 132 -10.44 -4.98 -3.81
CA ARG A 132 -11.85 -4.94 -4.26
C ARG A 132 -12.81 -4.64 -3.11
N THR A 133 -12.59 -5.29 -1.99
CA THR A 133 -13.42 -5.07 -0.79
C THR A 133 -13.27 -3.66 -0.24
N LEU A 134 -12.03 -3.14 -0.16
CA LEU A 134 -11.79 -1.78 0.33
C LEU A 134 -12.34 -0.71 -0.63
N ALA A 135 -12.36 -0.95 -1.93
CA ALA A 135 -12.99 -0.04 -2.89
C ALA A 135 -14.52 0.07 -2.65
N ASP A 136 -15.19 -1.06 -2.38
CA ASP A 136 -16.62 -1.05 -2.05
C ASP A 136 -16.90 -0.34 -0.71
N VAL A 137 -16.04 -0.55 0.30
CA VAL A 137 -16.14 0.14 1.61
C VAL A 137 -15.89 1.64 1.44
N GLU A 138 -14.95 2.05 0.60
CA GLU A 138 -14.71 3.46 0.29
C GLU A 138 -15.96 4.12 -0.27
N GLU A 139 -16.57 3.50 -1.28
CA GLU A 139 -17.72 4.07 -1.98
C GLU A 139 -18.97 4.13 -1.09
N LEU A 140 -19.25 3.07 -0.34
CA LEU A 140 -20.51 2.92 0.38
C LEU A 140 -20.46 3.42 1.83
N GLU A 141 -19.26 3.57 2.39
CA GLU A 141 -19.11 3.94 3.80
C GLU A 141 -18.24 5.17 4.01
N ILE A 142 -16.99 5.17 3.47
CA ILE A 142 -16.03 6.24 3.77
C ILE A 142 -16.49 7.56 3.15
N VAL A 143 -16.85 7.57 1.87
CA VAL A 143 -17.25 8.78 1.15
C VAL A 143 -18.48 9.43 1.79
N PRO A 144 -19.62 8.75 1.96
CA PRO A 144 -20.80 9.39 2.54
C PRO A 144 -20.61 9.79 4.01
N THR A 145 -19.81 9.03 4.78
CA THR A 145 -19.52 9.37 6.17
C THR A 145 -18.61 10.60 6.26
N LEU A 146 -17.59 10.70 5.40
CA LEU A 146 -16.71 11.86 5.33
C LEU A 146 -17.46 13.13 4.88
N ASP A 147 -18.29 13.02 3.85
CA ASP A 147 -19.11 14.14 3.37
C ASP A 147 -20.01 14.68 4.49
N ASN A 148 -20.72 13.78 5.18
CA ASN A 148 -21.56 14.14 6.33
C ASN A 148 -20.75 14.78 7.47
N LEU A 149 -19.57 14.20 7.79
CA LEU A 149 -18.69 14.72 8.81
C LEU A 149 -18.22 16.14 8.49
N LEU A 150 -17.76 16.38 7.26
CA LEU A 150 -17.27 17.69 6.83
C LEU A 150 -18.37 18.75 6.82
N ASP A 151 -19.55 18.42 6.30
CA ASP A 151 -20.70 19.35 6.24
C ASP A 151 -21.18 19.74 7.64
N ARG A 152 -21.30 18.77 8.54
CA ARG A 152 -21.74 19.02 9.92
C ARG A 152 -20.67 19.76 10.74
N LEU A 153 -19.38 19.45 10.56
CA LEU A 153 -18.30 20.20 11.20
C LEU A 153 -18.29 21.65 10.74
N GLU A 154 -18.40 21.91 9.43
CA GLU A 154 -18.46 23.26 8.89
C GLU A 154 -19.65 24.05 9.51
N ALA A 155 -20.85 23.48 9.46
CA ALA A 155 -22.06 24.10 10.01
C ALA A 155 -21.93 24.38 11.51
N ARG A 156 -21.44 23.39 12.28
CA ARG A 156 -21.26 23.51 13.74
C ARG A 156 -20.24 24.61 14.10
N LEU A 157 -19.05 24.55 13.50
CA LEU A 157 -18.00 25.52 13.75
C LEU A 157 -18.40 26.93 13.32
N ALA A 158 -19.17 27.06 12.22
CA ALA A 158 -19.68 28.35 11.76
C ALA A 158 -20.67 28.96 12.76
N ALA A 159 -21.65 28.18 13.24
CA ALA A 159 -22.64 28.62 14.21
C ALA A 159 -22.00 29.04 15.55
N GLU A 160 -21.02 28.28 16.04
CA GLU A 160 -20.30 28.61 17.27
C GLU A 160 -19.41 29.85 17.08
N HIS A 161 -18.70 29.98 15.94
CA HIS A 161 -17.82 31.10 15.66
C HIS A 161 -18.55 32.45 15.65
N ALA A 162 -19.82 32.47 15.23
CA ALA A 162 -20.61 33.69 15.18
C ALA A 162 -20.87 34.31 16.57
N ASN A 163 -20.74 33.53 17.65
CA ASN A 163 -21.14 33.88 19.01
C ASN A 163 -19.99 33.92 20.01
N VAL A 164 -18.71 33.89 19.58
CA VAL A 164 -17.56 33.82 20.48
C VAL A 164 -16.78 35.13 20.55
N GLY A 165 -16.07 35.31 21.69
CA GLY A 165 -15.17 36.42 21.89
C GLY A 165 -13.86 36.32 21.10
N ALA A 166 -13.07 37.43 21.12
CA ALA A 166 -11.84 37.55 20.33
C ALA A 166 -10.81 36.45 20.62
N GLU A 167 -10.77 35.93 21.87
CA GLU A 167 -9.83 34.90 22.30
C GLU A 167 -9.97 33.58 21.56
N LEU A 168 -11.20 33.21 21.18
CA LEU A 168 -11.51 31.97 20.46
C LEU A 168 -11.64 32.17 18.94
N SER A 169 -11.94 33.38 18.50
CA SER A 169 -12.23 33.68 17.08
C SER A 169 -11.12 33.18 16.16
N GLU A 170 -9.86 33.43 16.47
CA GLU A 170 -8.75 32.96 15.63
C GLU A 170 -8.61 31.41 15.64
N GLY A 171 -8.90 30.76 16.77
CA GLY A 171 -8.99 29.28 16.85
C GLY A 171 -10.06 28.69 15.93
N TYR A 172 -11.27 29.30 15.94
CA TYR A 172 -12.33 28.89 15.01
C TYR A 172 -11.99 29.15 13.55
N ARG A 173 -11.30 30.26 13.24
CA ARG A 173 -10.83 30.57 11.88
C ARG A 173 -9.95 29.46 11.33
N ILE A 174 -8.96 29.01 12.13
CA ILE A 174 -8.08 27.92 11.73
C ILE A 174 -8.83 26.59 11.64
N ALA A 175 -9.67 26.23 12.63
CA ALA A 175 -10.46 25.02 12.60
C ALA A 175 -11.36 24.94 11.36
N ARG A 176 -12.11 26.01 11.07
CA ARG A 176 -12.94 26.14 9.85
C ARG A 176 -12.08 26.07 8.59
N GLY A 177 -10.89 26.71 8.58
CA GLY A 177 -9.97 26.64 7.46
C GLY A 177 -9.51 25.23 7.13
N VAL A 178 -9.17 24.42 8.15
CA VAL A 178 -8.78 22.99 7.98
C VAL A 178 -9.90 22.19 7.32
N ILE A 179 -11.14 22.35 7.78
CA ILE A 179 -12.30 21.65 7.23
C ILE A 179 -12.62 22.17 5.81
N ALA A 180 -12.52 23.47 5.58
CA ALA A 180 -12.77 24.07 4.27
C ALA A 180 -11.76 23.62 3.21
N VAL A 181 -10.46 23.42 3.58
CA VAL A 181 -9.47 22.82 2.65
C VAL A 181 -9.88 21.40 2.29
N ALA A 182 -10.20 20.57 3.29
CA ALA A 182 -10.65 19.18 3.05
C ALA A 182 -11.89 19.17 2.12
N ARG A 183 -12.88 20.03 2.37
CA ARG A 183 -14.10 20.14 1.57
C ARG A 183 -13.82 20.60 0.15
N ALA A 184 -12.97 21.60 -0.01
CA ALA A 184 -12.59 22.12 -1.34
C ALA A 184 -11.82 21.07 -2.18
N LEU A 185 -11.07 20.18 -1.52
CA LEU A 185 -10.38 19.07 -2.17
C LEU A 185 -11.31 17.93 -2.52
N ALA A 186 -12.23 17.53 -1.61
CA ALA A 186 -13.19 16.44 -1.84
C ALA A 186 -14.16 16.74 -3.02
N GLY A 187 -14.40 18.01 -3.30
CA GLY A 187 -15.36 18.45 -4.32
C GLY A 187 -16.80 18.51 -3.81
N PRO A 188 -17.79 18.80 -4.69
CA PRO A 188 -19.18 18.88 -4.30
C PRO A 188 -19.73 17.54 -3.86
N SER A 189 -20.53 17.53 -2.77
CA SER A 189 -21.20 16.34 -2.26
C SER A 189 -22.10 15.69 -3.33
N ALA A 190 -22.11 14.37 -3.40
CA ALA A 190 -23.02 13.61 -4.28
C ALA A 190 -24.49 13.91 -3.99
N ALA A 191 -24.84 14.30 -2.76
CA ALA A 191 -26.19 14.76 -2.39
C ALA A 191 -26.59 16.09 -3.06
N SER A 192 -25.62 16.98 -3.32
CA SER A 192 -25.85 18.26 -4.00
C SER A 192 -26.07 18.11 -5.51
N SER A 193 -25.52 17.05 -6.13
CA SER A 193 -25.66 16.81 -7.57
C SER A 193 -27.03 16.18 -7.96
N ALA A 194 -27.71 15.55 -7.01
CA ALA A 194 -29.03 14.94 -7.24
C ALA A 194 -30.18 15.93 -7.28
N SER A 195 -29.96 17.20 -6.89
CA SER A 195 -31.00 18.25 -6.85
C SER A 195 -30.90 19.27 -8.00
N ALA A 196 -29.99 19.13 -8.96
CA ALA A 196 -29.93 19.97 -10.15
C ALA A 196 -30.82 19.37 -11.26
N PRO A 197 -31.90 20.02 -11.69
CA PRO A 197 -32.70 19.55 -12.84
C PRO A 197 -31.83 19.61 -14.11
N ALA A 198 -31.88 18.53 -14.89
CA ALA A 198 -31.20 18.46 -16.19
C ALA A 198 -31.63 19.66 -17.07
N PRO A 199 -30.72 20.32 -17.81
CA PRO A 199 -31.09 21.40 -18.73
C PRO A 199 -31.86 20.79 -19.88
N SER A 200 -33.19 21.03 -19.90
CA SER A 200 -34.03 20.77 -21.06
C SER A 200 -33.70 21.79 -22.14
N SER A 201 -33.09 21.32 -23.21
CA SER A 201 -32.92 22.09 -24.44
C SER A 201 -34.27 22.17 -25.19
N THR A 202 -34.91 23.32 -25.15
CA THR A 202 -35.70 23.86 -26.28
C THR A 202 -35.95 25.36 -26.04
N ALA A 203 -35.42 26.16 -26.92
CA ALA A 203 -35.63 27.59 -26.98
C ALA A 203 -36.98 27.91 -27.65
N GLU A 204 -37.66 28.89 -27.12
CA GLU A 204 -38.10 30.07 -27.91
C GLU A 204 -38.70 31.15 -27.00
N PRO A 205 -38.62 32.45 -27.33
CA PRO A 205 -38.94 33.55 -26.44
C PRO A 205 -40.34 34.10 -26.66
N ALA A 206 -41.08 34.37 -25.59
CA ALA A 206 -42.22 35.24 -25.66
C ALA A 206 -42.34 36.12 -24.40
N SER A 207 -42.39 37.41 -24.66
CA SER A 207 -42.63 38.51 -23.73
C SER A 207 -44.02 38.45 -23.10
N SER A 208 -44.16 38.79 -21.83
CA SER A 208 -45.04 39.89 -21.40
C SER A 208 -45.12 39.95 -19.86
N ALA A 209 -45.24 41.18 -19.40
CA ALA A 209 -45.31 41.56 -18.01
C ALA A 209 -46.66 41.20 -17.38
N ALA A 210 -46.61 40.76 -16.08
CA ALA A 210 -47.72 41.03 -15.16
C ALA A 210 -47.19 41.08 -13.70
N LYS A 211 -47.46 42.19 -13.05
CA LYS A 211 -47.34 42.41 -11.62
C LYS A 211 -48.35 41.55 -10.87
N GLY A 212 -47.88 40.84 -9.83
CA GLY A 212 -48.76 40.19 -8.89
C GLY A 212 -48.07 40.10 -7.54
N SER A 213 -48.48 40.95 -6.61
CA SER A 213 -48.18 40.94 -5.17
C SER A 213 -48.73 39.65 -4.55
N SER A 214 -47.90 38.91 -3.78
CA SER A 214 -48.43 37.96 -2.83
C SER A 214 -47.50 37.86 -1.60
N THR A 215 -48.15 37.96 -0.50
CA THR A 215 -47.78 37.99 0.91
C THR A 215 -46.85 36.87 1.34
N ALA A 216 -45.88 37.24 2.20
CA ALA A 216 -44.97 36.40 2.93
C ALA A 216 -45.65 35.29 3.74
N SER A 217 -45.21 34.07 3.55
CA SER A 217 -45.32 32.98 4.52
C SER A 217 -43.90 32.70 5.01
N THR A 218 -43.67 33.06 6.27
CA THR A 218 -42.46 32.71 7.01
C THR A 218 -42.52 31.24 7.37
N ASP A 219 -41.78 30.42 6.63
CA ASP A 219 -41.45 29.07 7.06
C ASP A 219 -39.95 28.99 7.29
N ALA A 220 -39.56 28.40 8.41
CA ALA A 220 -38.21 28.40 8.96
C ALA A 220 -37.22 27.72 7.98
N GLY A 221 -36.49 28.52 7.23
CA GLY A 221 -35.34 28.10 6.47
C GLY A 221 -34.23 27.73 7.44
N ALA A 222 -33.75 26.49 7.38
CA ALA A 222 -32.49 26.09 8.03
C ALA A 222 -31.40 27.08 7.60
N ASP A 223 -30.81 27.78 8.58
CA ASP A 223 -29.77 28.78 8.35
C ASP A 223 -28.62 28.17 7.54
N ALA A 224 -28.39 28.67 6.36
CA ALA A 224 -27.20 28.38 5.58
C ALA A 224 -25.96 28.75 6.45
N PRO A 225 -24.93 27.94 6.52
CA PRO A 225 -23.76 28.21 7.35
C PRO A 225 -23.14 29.56 7.01
N SER A 226 -22.80 30.36 8.03
CA SER A 226 -22.18 31.67 7.87
C SER A 226 -20.95 31.58 6.96
N PRO A 227 -20.78 32.41 5.94
CA PRO A 227 -19.68 32.32 5.00
C PRO A 227 -18.33 32.41 5.70
N LEU A 228 -17.33 31.77 5.13
CA LEU A 228 -15.94 31.87 5.62
C LEU A 228 -15.47 33.33 5.55
N PRO A 229 -14.70 33.79 6.56
CA PRO A 229 -14.04 35.10 6.49
C PRO A 229 -13.19 35.22 5.20
N PRO A 230 -13.21 36.39 4.49
CA PRO A 230 -12.55 36.51 3.18
C PRO A 230 -11.05 36.19 3.17
N ASP A 231 -10.35 36.48 4.24
CA ASP A 231 -8.94 36.15 4.41
C ASP A 231 -8.69 34.63 4.59
N ILE A 232 -9.61 33.92 5.25
CA ILE A 232 -9.56 32.46 5.34
C ILE A 232 -9.82 31.83 3.97
N VAL A 233 -10.76 32.37 3.17
CA VAL A 233 -10.96 31.92 1.79
C VAL A 233 -9.67 32.01 0.98
N GLN A 234 -8.91 33.09 1.13
CA GLN A 234 -7.61 33.24 0.45
C GLN A 234 -6.56 32.25 0.96
N LEU A 235 -6.54 31.98 2.28
CA LEU A 235 -5.62 30.96 2.83
C LEU A 235 -5.96 29.56 2.33
N VAL A 236 -7.24 29.19 2.32
CA VAL A 236 -7.73 27.92 1.78
C VAL A 236 -7.35 27.77 0.30
N ALA A 237 -7.55 28.81 -0.51
CA ALA A 237 -7.19 28.78 -1.93
C ALA A 237 -5.67 28.56 -2.13
N ARG A 238 -4.82 29.22 -1.35
CA ARG A 238 -3.37 29.05 -1.41
C ARG A 238 -2.92 27.65 -0.93
N GLU A 239 -3.52 27.18 0.16
CA GLU A 239 -3.26 25.82 0.67
C GLU A 239 -3.59 24.77 -0.37
N ARG A 240 -4.79 24.89 -0.99
CA ARG A 240 -5.23 24.03 -2.07
C ARG A 240 -4.27 24.05 -3.27
N ALA A 241 -3.80 25.24 -3.66
CA ALA A 241 -2.83 25.38 -4.74
C ALA A 241 -1.49 24.68 -4.43
N HIS A 242 -1.02 24.70 -3.18
CA HIS A 242 0.17 23.96 -2.76
C HIS A 242 -0.06 22.43 -2.84
N ILE A 243 -1.23 21.96 -2.40
CA ILE A 243 -1.60 20.54 -2.42
C ILE A 243 -1.74 20.04 -3.88
N GLU A 244 -2.48 20.75 -4.71
CA GLU A 244 -2.73 20.37 -6.11
C GLU A 244 -1.46 20.49 -6.97
N GLY A 245 -0.65 21.52 -6.70
CA GLY A 245 0.63 21.76 -7.36
C GLY A 245 1.79 20.93 -6.83
N GLN A 246 1.58 20.12 -5.78
CA GLN A 246 2.64 19.32 -5.16
C GLN A 246 3.91 20.14 -4.86
N ALA A 247 3.74 21.25 -4.18
CA ALA A 247 4.75 22.30 -4.01
C ALA A 247 6.05 21.87 -3.27
N GLY A 248 6.26 20.57 -3.04
CA GLY A 248 7.36 20.05 -2.23
C GLY A 248 7.24 20.46 -0.77
N VAL A 249 8.37 20.62 -0.05
CA VAL A 249 8.35 21.09 1.34
C VAL A 249 8.18 22.60 1.37
N ALA A 250 7.04 23.08 1.86
CA ALA A 250 6.74 24.49 1.99
C ALA A 250 5.99 24.78 3.31
N THR A 251 6.05 26.03 3.77
CA THR A 251 5.28 26.44 4.95
C THR A 251 3.80 26.57 4.57
N SER A 252 2.93 25.86 5.30
CA SER A 252 1.49 25.95 5.14
C SER A 252 1.00 27.39 5.34
N PRO A 253 0.31 27.97 4.36
CA PRO A 253 -0.31 29.30 4.52
C PRO A 253 -1.32 29.34 5.65
N LEU A 254 -2.07 28.24 5.86
CA LEU A 254 -3.11 28.16 6.88
C LEU A 254 -2.54 27.81 8.26
N LEU A 255 -1.64 26.82 8.37
CA LEU A 255 -1.18 26.27 9.65
C LEU A 255 0.13 26.91 10.15
N GLY A 256 0.92 27.50 9.25
CA GLY A 256 2.20 28.10 9.57
C GLY A 256 3.32 27.11 9.90
N VAL A 257 3.12 25.83 9.59
CA VAL A 257 4.11 24.75 9.76
C VAL A 257 4.61 24.27 8.40
N PRO A 258 5.85 23.74 8.29
CA PRO A 258 6.31 23.11 7.06
C PRO A 258 5.54 21.81 6.82
N ILE A 259 5.12 21.60 5.58
CA ILE A 259 4.44 20.39 5.09
C ILE A 259 5.15 19.95 3.81
N ASP A 260 5.39 18.65 3.66
CA ASP A 260 5.80 18.05 2.39
C ASP A 260 4.55 17.82 1.52
N TYR A 261 4.30 18.75 0.61
CA TYR A 261 3.14 18.68 -0.30
C TYR A 261 3.29 17.61 -1.39
N ALA A 262 4.47 17.03 -1.59
CA ALA A 262 4.65 15.92 -2.51
C ALA A 262 3.89 14.65 -2.07
N ARG A 263 3.57 14.53 -0.78
CA ARG A 263 2.75 13.43 -0.23
C ARG A 263 1.30 13.42 -0.70
N PHE A 264 0.81 14.53 -1.26
CA PHE A 264 -0.52 14.65 -1.85
C PHE A 264 -0.57 14.27 -3.34
N ALA A 265 0.54 13.74 -3.88
CA ALA A 265 0.58 13.18 -5.22
C ALA A 265 -0.44 12.05 -5.34
N VAL A 266 -1.35 12.20 -6.28
CA VAL A 266 -2.43 11.24 -6.49
C VAL A 266 -1.94 10.13 -7.41
N PRO A 267 -2.17 8.85 -7.08
CA PRO A 267 -1.95 7.77 -8.02
C PRO A 267 -2.77 8.00 -9.30
N SER A 268 -2.20 7.73 -10.48
CA SER A 268 -2.89 7.98 -11.77
C SER A 268 -4.16 7.14 -11.96
N SER A 269 -4.26 6.03 -11.22
CA SER A 269 -5.44 5.16 -11.18
C SER A 269 -6.53 5.63 -10.21
N ALA A 270 -6.31 6.75 -9.50
CA ALA A 270 -7.29 7.24 -8.53
C ALA A 270 -8.50 7.84 -9.25
N ALA A 271 -9.67 7.26 -9.07
CA ALA A 271 -10.91 7.80 -9.61
C ALA A 271 -11.42 9.01 -8.87
N ARG A 272 -11.03 9.13 -7.61
CA ARG A 272 -11.44 10.24 -6.76
C ARG A 272 -10.19 10.98 -6.23
N PRO A 273 -9.44 11.68 -7.11
CA PRO A 273 -8.23 12.40 -6.72
C PRO A 273 -8.47 13.40 -5.58
N GLY A 274 -9.64 14.02 -5.57
CA GLY A 274 -10.03 14.97 -4.54
C GLY A 274 -10.22 14.31 -3.18
N LEU A 275 -10.90 13.17 -3.14
CA LEU A 275 -11.09 12.40 -1.89
C LEU A 275 -9.74 11.98 -1.29
N PHE A 276 -8.84 11.45 -2.12
CA PHE A 276 -7.48 11.10 -1.67
C PHE A 276 -6.78 12.29 -1.02
N ARG A 277 -6.79 13.44 -1.70
CA ARG A 277 -6.15 14.66 -1.16
C ARG A 277 -6.82 15.14 0.12
N ALA A 278 -8.15 15.06 0.21
CA ALA A 278 -8.89 15.44 1.42
C ALA A 278 -8.54 14.54 2.61
N LEU A 279 -8.53 13.23 2.44
CA LEU A 279 -8.14 12.27 3.47
C LEU A 279 -6.66 12.44 3.86
N ALA A 280 -5.78 12.58 2.86
CA ALA A 280 -4.37 12.83 3.10
C ALA A 280 -4.14 14.15 3.86
N TRP A 281 -4.91 15.21 3.56
CA TRP A 281 -4.87 16.48 4.30
C TRP A 281 -5.27 16.30 5.76
N LEU A 282 -6.40 15.65 6.02
CA LEU A 282 -6.91 15.42 7.38
C LEU A 282 -5.99 14.49 8.22
N GLY A 283 -5.28 13.58 7.55
CA GLY A 283 -4.33 12.66 8.20
C GLY A 283 -2.89 13.18 8.30
N ALA A 284 -2.52 14.23 7.55
CA ALA A 284 -1.13 14.66 7.45
C ALA A 284 -0.89 16.10 7.92
N ALA A 285 -1.88 16.98 7.86
CA ALA A 285 -1.72 18.40 8.17
C ALA A 285 -1.72 18.64 9.70
N PRO A 286 -0.57 19.01 10.33
CA PRO A 286 -0.50 19.12 11.77
C PRO A 286 -0.93 20.52 12.24
N LEU A 287 -1.85 20.58 13.20
CA LEU A 287 -2.07 21.72 14.06
C LEU A 287 -0.92 21.78 15.09
N GLY A 288 0.17 22.47 14.77
CA GLY A 288 1.39 22.49 15.60
C GLY A 288 1.13 23.03 17.01
N LEU A 289 1.51 22.25 18.03
CA LEU A 289 1.29 22.58 19.44
C LEU A 289 2.53 23.14 20.13
N VAL A 290 3.73 22.89 19.60
CA VAL A 290 5.00 23.21 20.24
C VAL A 290 5.68 24.36 19.50
N ALA A 291 6.15 25.39 20.25
CA ALA A 291 6.80 26.55 19.68
C ALA A 291 8.32 26.37 19.57
N ARG A 292 8.99 27.18 18.71
CA ARG A 292 10.43 27.17 18.47
C ARG A 292 11.25 27.34 19.75
N THR A 293 10.76 28.11 20.70
CA THR A 293 11.41 28.33 22.00
C THR A 293 11.29 27.17 22.98
N GLU A 294 10.41 26.20 22.66
CA GLU A 294 10.08 25.10 23.55
C GLU A 294 10.74 23.79 23.12
N ALA A 295 11.03 23.62 21.82
CA ALA A 295 11.70 22.44 21.29
C ALA A 295 12.56 22.78 20.05
N PRO A 296 13.74 22.13 19.88
CA PRO A 296 14.50 22.20 18.63
C PRO A 296 13.64 21.73 17.44
N GLY A 297 13.80 22.39 16.30
CA GLY A 297 13.08 22.04 15.07
C GLY A 297 11.65 22.58 14.94
N ALA A 298 11.01 23.04 16.02
CA ALA A 298 9.74 23.74 15.93
C ALA A 298 9.88 25.07 15.19
N THR A 299 8.93 25.41 14.31
CA THR A 299 9.02 26.53 13.36
C THR A 299 8.03 27.66 13.66
N ILE A 300 7.12 27.46 14.61
CA ILE A 300 6.05 28.40 14.95
C ILE A 300 6.30 29.17 16.22
N SER A 301 5.67 30.36 16.33
CA SER A 301 5.69 31.17 17.56
C SER A 301 4.78 30.59 18.65
N VAL A 302 4.98 30.99 19.90
CA VAL A 302 4.09 30.62 21.03
C VAL A 302 2.64 31.02 20.75
N ALA A 303 2.43 32.23 20.20
CA ALA A 303 1.09 32.71 19.84
C ALA A 303 0.42 31.78 18.82
N ARG A 304 1.14 31.37 17.76
CA ARG A 304 0.64 30.47 16.76
C ARG A 304 0.34 29.07 17.32
N ALA A 305 1.24 28.55 18.16
CA ALA A 305 1.04 27.26 18.83
C ALA A 305 -0.22 27.26 19.73
N ARG A 306 -0.48 28.37 20.43
CA ARG A 306 -1.74 28.53 21.20
C ARG A 306 -2.97 28.57 20.31
N THR A 307 -2.93 29.28 19.19
CA THR A 307 -4.03 29.34 18.22
C THR A 307 -4.32 27.96 17.65
N ASN A 308 -3.28 27.24 17.22
CA ASN A 308 -3.43 25.88 16.71
C ASN A 308 -3.96 24.90 17.78
N ALA A 309 -3.52 25.05 19.03
CA ALA A 309 -4.02 24.25 20.15
C ALA A 309 -5.52 24.51 20.39
N ARG A 310 -5.97 25.77 20.36
CA ARG A 310 -7.40 26.10 20.44
C ARG A 310 -8.17 25.50 19.28
N ALA A 311 -7.65 25.61 18.06
CA ALA A 311 -8.29 25.00 16.88
C ALA A 311 -8.44 23.47 17.04
N ALA A 312 -7.41 22.77 17.53
CA ALA A 312 -7.46 21.33 17.81
C ALA A 312 -8.49 21.00 18.90
N MET A 313 -8.52 21.78 20.00
CA MET A 313 -9.48 21.60 21.08
C MET A 313 -10.93 21.86 20.63
N LEU A 314 -11.17 22.83 19.74
CA LEU A 314 -12.48 23.14 19.17
C LEU A 314 -12.96 22.03 18.22
N LEU A 315 -12.07 21.47 17.39
CA LEU A 315 -12.38 20.32 16.56
C LEU A 315 -12.67 19.08 17.41
N ALA A 316 -11.85 18.79 18.41
CA ALA A 316 -12.07 17.69 19.33
C ALA A 316 -13.41 17.86 20.09
N ARG A 317 -13.71 19.10 20.57
CA ARG A 317 -14.99 19.43 21.19
C ARG A 317 -16.17 19.14 20.27
N ALA A 318 -16.11 19.57 19.02
CA ALA A 318 -17.19 19.32 18.04
C ALA A 318 -17.43 17.81 17.82
N CYS A 319 -16.40 16.99 17.88
CA CYS A 319 -16.45 15.54 17.77
C CYS A 319 -16.65 14.84 19.14
N THR A 320 -17.04 15.55 20.21
CA THR A 320 -17.32 14.95 21.51
C THR A 320 -18.79 14.60 21.62
N ARG A 321 -19.12 13.40 22.10
CA ARG A 321 -20.50 12.89 22.21
C ARG A 321 -21.44 13.80 23.00
N ASP A 322 -20.92 14.44 24.04
CA ASP A 322 -21.71 15.34 24.92
C ASP A 322 -22.03 16.67 24.24
N VAL A 323 -21.37 16.99 23.11
CA VAL A 323 -21.56 18.21 22.32
C VAL A 323 -22.38 17.94 21.05
N ASP A 324 -22.00 16.94 20.27
CA ASP A 324 -22.71 16.50 19.07
C ASP A 324 -22.56 14.98 18.90
N PRO A 325 -23.55 14.18 19.31
CA PRO A 325 -23.49 12.71 19.22
C PRO A 325 -23.33 12.18 17.80
N ALA A 326 -23.87 12.89 16.79
CA ALA A 326 -23.79 12.44 15.41
C ALA A 326 -22.43 12.74 14.77
N LEU A 327 -21.79 13.84 15.13
CA LEU A 327 -20.41 14.12 14.75
C LEU A 327 -19.44 13.13 15.43
N ASP A 328 -19.62 12.84 16.71
CA ASP A 328 -18.83 11.81 17.43
C ASP A 328 -18.93 10.45 16.73
N GLU A 329 -20.16 10.03 16.36
CA GLU A 329 -20.37 8.76 15.68
C GLU A 329 -19.71 8.71 14.31
N ALA A 330 -19.88 9.75 13.47
CA ALA A 330 -19.28 9.81 12.14
C ALA A 330 -17.73 9.83 12.19
N TYR A 331 -17.17 10.64 13.08
CA TYR A 331 -15.72 10.71 13.30
C TYR A 331 -15.15 9.36 13.74
N ARG A 332 -15.75 8.75 14.78
CA ARG A 332 -15.27 7.47 15.31
C ARG A 332 -15.40 6.32 14.35
N ARG A 333 -16.43 6.37 13.50
CA ARG A 333 -16.63 5.36 12.46
C ARG A 333 -15.47 5.34 11.48
N LEU A 334 -15.03 6.51 11.00
CA LEU A 334 -13.86 6.64 10.13
C LEU A 334 -12.57 6.23 10.86
N VAL A 335 -12.35 6.72 12.08
CA VAL A 335 -11.14 6.37 12.85
C VAL A 335 -11.05 4.86 13.09
N ARG A 336 -12.17 4.18 13.42
CA ARG A 336 -12.19 2.72 13.60
C ARG A 336 -11.87 1.97 12.31
N LEU A 337 -12.43 2.41 11.17
CA LEU A 337 -12.13 1.81 9.87
C LEU A 337 -10.65 1.98 9.50
N PHE A 338 -10.10 3.17 9.66
CA PHE A 338 -8.70 3.43 9.36
C PHE A 338 -7.77 2.63 10.28
N SER A 339 -8.08 2.60 11.58
CA SER A 339 -7.29 1.80 12.54
C SER A 339 -7.39 0.31 12.27
N PHE A 340 -8.54 -0.19 11.82
CA PHE A 340 -8.72 -1.58 11.46
C PHE A 340 -7.91 -1.98 10.22
N VAL A 341 -7.78 -1.09 9.23
CA VAL A 341 -7.02 -1.39 8.01
C VAL A 341 -5.51 -1.19 8.23
N TRP A 342 -5.10 -0.06 8.82
CA TRP A 342 -3.69 0.36 8.88
C TRP A 342 -3.04 0.29 10.26
N GLY A 343 -3.80 0.14 11.31
CA GLY A 343 -3.34 0.22 12.70
C GLY A 343 -3.73 1.54 13.38
N ALA A 344 -3.46 1.63 14.67
CA ALA A 344 -3.72 2.83 15.44
C ALA A 344 -2.87 4.01 14.93
N PRO A 345 -3.36 5.26 15.05
CA PRO A 345 -2.56 6.42 14.77
C PRO A 345 -1.26 6.44 15.59
N ASP A 346 -0.16 6.83 14.96
CA ASP A 346 1.17 6.92 15.56
C ASP A 346 1.47 8.30 16.15
N ASP A 347 0.64 9.30 15.84
CA ASP A 347 0.75 10.64 16.34
C ASP A 347 -0.58 11.16 16.98
N LEU A 348 -0.62 12.45 17.35
CA LEU A 348 -1.76 13.01 18.06
C LEU A 348 -2.96 13.22 17.15
N SER A 349 -4.09 12.59 17.50
CA SER A 349 -5.42 12.74 16.90
C SER A 349 -6.33 13.66 17.74
N LEU A 350 -7.57 13.86 17.30
CA LEU A 350 -8.57 14.59 18.10
C LEU A 350 -8.92 13.82 19.40
N ASP A 351 -8.87 12.48 19.39
CA ASP A 351 -9.09 11.67 20.60
C ASP A 351 -8.00 11.92 21.65
N ASP A 352 -6.72 12.03 21.21
CA ASP A 352 -5.61 12.34 22.12
C ASP A 352 -5.74 13.74 22.74
N ILE A 353 -6.30 14.71 22.02
CA ILE A 353 -6.59 16.05 22.58
C ILE A 353 -7.63 15.99 23.68
N ASP A 354 -8.68 15.17 23.53
CA ASP A 354 -9.69 14.97 24.59
C ASP A 354 -9.05 14.37 25.85
N ASP A 355 -8.19 13.37 25.68
CA ASP A 355 -7.45 12.74 26.77
C ASP A 355 -6.46 13.71 27.45
N LEU A 356 -5.68 14.48 26.66
CA LEU A 356 -4.74 15.48 27.18
C LEU A 356 -5.46 16.62 27.91
N ALA A 357 -6.60 17.08 27.41
CA ALA A 357 -7.44 18.08 28.05
C ALA A 357 -7.98 17.55 29.39
N THR A 358 -8.55 16.36 29.39
CA THR A 358 -9.03 15.69 30.60
C THR A 358 -7.92 15.56 31.65
N ALA A 359 -6.73 15.10 31.25
CA ALA A 359 -5.58 14.98 32.13
C ALA A 359 -5.07 16.34 32.64
N ALA A 360 -5.28 17.42 31.89
CA ALA A 360 -4.95 18.80 32.29
C ALA A 360 -6.05 19.45 33.16
N GLY A 361 -7.17 18.77 33.43
CA GLY A 361 -8.31 19.32 34.14
C GLY A 361 -9.09 20.36 33.30
N VAL A 362 -9.03 20.25 31.99
CA VAL A 362 -9.73 21.08 31.00
C VAL A 362 -10.97 20.37 30.54
N ASP A 363 -12.12 21.01 30.60
CA ASP A 363 -13.39 20.50 30.14
C ASP A 363 -13.68 21.07 28.74
N LEU A 364 -13.53 20.24 27.69
CA LEU A 364 -13.75 20.67 26.32
C LEU A 364 -15.21 21.05 26.02
N THR A 365 -16.17 20.66 26.87
CA THR A 365 -17.57 21.11 26.71
C THR A 365 -17.74 22.57 27.03
N LYS A 366 -16.78 23.20 27.77
CA LYS A 366 -16.80 24.59 28.21
C LYS A 366 -15.88 25.44 27.36
N LEU A 367 -16.43 26.39 26.63
CA LEU A 367 -15.64 27.32 25.81
C LEU A 367 -14.70 28.20 26.65
N GLU A 368 -15.08 28.52 27.90
CA GLU A 368 -14.25 29.29 28.82
C GLU A 368 -12.92 28.59 29.12
N ASP A 369 -12.94 27.26 29.19
CA ASP A 369 -11.73 26.48 29.41
C ASP A 369 -10.79 26.55 28.21
N ILE A 370 -11.34 26.51 27.00
CA ILE A 370 -10.60 26.63 25.74
C ILE A 370 -10.10 28.07 25.52
N ALA A 371 -10.84 29.09 25.97
CA ALA A 371 -10.44 30.47 25.94
C ALA A 371 -9.26 30.76 26.87
N ASN A 372 -9.20 30.06 28.02
CA ASN A 372 -8.23 30.29 29.08
C ASN A 372 -6.82 29.89 28.65
N VAL A 373 -5.91 30.91 28.52
CA VAL A 373 -4.55 30.73 28.05
C VAL A 373 -3.72 29.76 28.90
N VAL A 374 -3.94 29.76 30.23
CA VAL A 374 -3.22 28.88 31.16
C VAL A 374 -3.61 27.43 30.93
N ARG A 375 -4.91 27.15 30.73
CA ARG A 375 -5.41 25.82 30.41
C ARG A 375 -4.93 25.32 29.06
N VAL A 376 -4.92 26.18 28.05
CA VAL A 376 -4.35 25.86 26.73
C VAL A 376 -2.88 25.50 26.86
N ASP A 377 -2.09 26.26 27.60
CA ASP A 377 -0.66 25.98 27.83
C ASP A 377 -0.44 24.68 28.64
N GLN A 378 -1.33 24.33 29.56
CA GLN A 378 -1.29 23.05 30.27
C GLN A 378 -1.51 21.84 29.30
N VAL A 379 -2.46 21.92 28.38
CA VAL A 379 -2.67 20.90 27.34
C VAL A 379 -1.44 20.80 26.45
N ARG A 380 -0.89 21.92 25.99
CA ARG A 380 0.34 21.97 25.17
C ARG A 380 1.55 21.37 25.88
N ALA A 381 1.73 21.67 27.16
CA ALA A 381 2.83 21.13 27.98
C ALA A 381 2.72 19.60 28.10
N ARG A 382 1.50 19.06 28.25
CA ARG A 382 1.27 17.60 28.27
C ARG A 382 1.50 16.96 26.91
N ALA A 383 1.06 17.59 25.83
CA ALA A 383 1.35 17.12 24.47
C ALA A 383 2.85 17.02 24.20
N ARG A 384 3.64 17.99 24.70
CA ARG A 384 5.11 18.00 24.58
C ARG A 384 5.78 16.89 25.41
N ALA A 385 5.26 16.59 26.60
CA ALA A 385 5.76 15.52 27.46
C ALA A 385 5.30 14.13 27.03
N GLY A 386 4.33 14.06 26.13
CA GLY A 386 3.77 12.85 25.60
C GLY A 386 4.56 12.27 24.43
N ARG A 387 3.89 11.40 23.69
CA ARG A 387 4.45 10.70 22.54
C ARG A 387 4.76 11.67 21.40
N ALA A 388 6.02 11.73 20.97
CA ALA A 388 6.38 12.41 19.73
C ALA A 388 5.86 11.61 18.53
N PRO A 389 5.43 12.26 17.42
CA PRO A 389 5.08 11.56 16.22
C PRO A 389 6.28 10.74 15.75
N VAL A 390 6.02 9.49 15.42
CA VAL A 390 7.06 8.53 15.01
C VAL A 390 7.32 8.64 13.52
N ALA A 391 6.28 8.99 12.72
CA ALA A 391 6.42 9.17 11.30
C ALA A 391 7.13 10.48 10.95
N TYR A 392 8.12 10.38 10.09
CA TYR A 392 8.81 11.53 9.51
C TYR A 392 7.86 12.28 8.55
N ASP A 393 7.64 13.57 8.79
CA ASP A 393 6.75 14.41 7.97
C ASP A 393 7.48 15.25 6.91
N GLY A 394 8.77 15.00 6.71
CA GLY A 394 9.59 15.76 5.76
C GLY A 394 10.08 17.12 6.25
N SER A 395 9.68 17.56 7.46
CA SER A 395 9.96 18.92 7.96
C SER A 395 11.33 19.10 8.61
N GLY A 396 12.13 18.04 8.76
CA GLY A 396 13.44 18.12 9.44
C GLY A 396 14.21 16.80 9.43
N ALA A 397 15.30 16.70 10.19
CA ALA A 397 15.99 15.46 10.41
C ALA A 397 15.08 14.44 11.12
N ALA A 398 15.30 13.14 10.88
CA ALA A 398 14.55 12.07 11.53
C ALA A 398 14.44 12.31 13.05
N GLY A 399 13.24 12.33 13.59
CA GLY A 399 12.97 12.62 15.01
C GLY A 399 12.63 14.09 15.34
N GLN A 400 12.54 14.99 14.34
CA GLN A 400 12.17 16.40 14.53
C GLN A 400 10.80 16.76 13.91
N ALA A 401 9.90 15.80 13.77
CA ALA A 401 8.53 16.07 13.33
C ALA A 401 7.86 17.08 14.29
N ALA A 402 7.11 18.04 13.72
CA ALA A 402 6.39 19.01 14.53
C ALA A 402 5.34 18.30 15.39
N ILE A 403 5.43 18.42 16.71
CA ILE A 403 4.39 17.93 17.63
C ILE A 403 3.13 18.72 17.34
N GLY A 404 2.14 18.05 16.77
CA GLY A 404 0.87 18.64 16.35
C GLY A 404 -0.24 17.62 16.31
N VAL A 405 -1.47 18.11 16.21
CA VAL A 405 -2.68 17.29 16.13
C VAL A 405 -3.12 17.20 14.68
N ARG A 406 -3.46 16.02 14.23
CA ARG A 406 -4.10 15.76 12.93
C ARG A 406 -5.52 15.25 13.17
N VAL A 407 -6.44 15.55 12.25
CA VAL A 407 -7.86 15.19 12.46
C VAL A 407 -8.02 13.69 12.64
N PHE A 408 -7.43 12.88 11.76
CA PHE A 408 -7.47 11.42 11.87
C PHE A 408 -6.20 10.81 12.46
N GLY A 409 -5.17 11.60 12.70
CA GLY A 409 -3.84 11.12 13.04
C GLY A 409 -3.08 10.57 11.82
N GLY A 410 -1.77 10.39 11.96
CA GLY A 410 -0.93 9.70 11.00
C GLY A 410 -0.93 8.19 11.29
N HIS A 411 -0.76 7.40 10.25
CA HIS A 411 -0.60 5.94 10.39
C HIS A 411 0.77 5.56 9.82
N ALA A 412 1.72 5.23 10.69
CA ALA A 412 3.02 4.69 10.29
C ALA A 412 3.00 3.18 10.48
N PRO A 413 3.02 2.40 9.38
CA PRO A 413 3.15 0.96 9.48
C PRO A 413 4.42 0.54 10.21
N ILE A 414 4.38 -0.58 10.92
CA ILE A 414 5.48 -1.07 11.76
C ILE A 414 6.77 -1.28 10.93
N ASP A 415 6.64 -1.76 9.72
CA ASP A 415 7.74 -1.94 8.77
C ASP A 415 8.35 -0.60 8.31
N SER A 416 7.56 0.47 8.21
CA SER A 416 8.10 1.82 7.95
C SER A 416 8.99 2.32 9.09
N LEU A 417 8.63 2.01 10.34
CA LEU A 417 9.44 2.35 11.51
C LEU A 417 10.76 1.57 11.52
N ALA A 418 10.71 0.28 11.12
CA ALA A 418 11.91 -0.53 10.95
C ALA A 418 12.86 0.08 9.90
N LEU A 419 12.34 0.43 8.72
CA LEU A 419 13.14 1.07 7.66
C LEU A 419 13.74 2.42 8.13
N GLN A 420 12.96 3.23 8.87
CA GLN A 420 13.43 4.50 9.41
C GLN A 420 14.59 4.33 10.41
N SER A 421 14.60 3.23 11.19
CA SER A 421 15.66 2.96 12.16
C SER A 421 17.00 2.56 11.52
N LEU A 422 17.00 2.23 10.22
CA LEU A 422 18.16 1.78 9.45
C LEU A 422 18.75 2.88 8.56
N VAL A 423 18.38 4.13 8.77
CA VAL A 423 18.91 5.31 8.06
C VAL A 423 19.22 6.45 9.03
N GLY A 424 20.01 7.41 8.60
CA GLY A 424 20.32 8.63 9.35
C GLY A 424 21.27 8.39 10.53
N GLU A 425 20.97 8.99 11.68
CA GLU A 425 21.84 8.97 12.88
C GLU A 425 22.04 7.57 13.52
N PRO A 426 21.06 6.64 13.50
CA PRO A 426 21.27 5.30 14.03
C PRO A 426 22.34 4.49 13.27
N VAL A 427 22.55 4.84 12.01
CA VAL A 427 23.51 4.20 11.10
C VAL A 427 24.64 5.20 10.83
N GLY A 428 25.88 4.82 11.04
CA GLY A 428 27.03 5.69 10.92
C GLY A 428 27.42 6.05 9.48
N LEU A 429 28.72 6.24 9.26
CA LEU A 429 29.25 6.59 7.95
C LEU A 429 29.38 5.35 7.06
N ALA A 430 29.30 5.58 5.77
CA ALA A 430 29.49 4.55 4.76
C ALA A 430 30.98 4.13 4.71
N HIS A 431 31.23 2.81 4.64
CA HIS A 431 32.51 2.28 4.26
C HIS A 431 32.80 2.58 2.78
N GLU A 432 34.04 2.45 2.34
CA GLU A 432 34.44 2.78 0.97
C GLU A 432 33.63 1.99 -0.08
N GLU A 433 33.36 0.72 0.19
CA GLU A 433 32.58 -0.17 -0.66
C GLU A 433 31.12 0.28 -0.82
N ALA A 434 30.46 0.67 0.27
CA ALA A 434 29.12 1.22 0.25
C ALA A 434 29.05 2.58 -0.48
N ALA A 435 30.07 3.41 -0.34
CA ALA A 435 30.17 4.68 -1.01
C ALA A 435 30.21 4.54 -2.54
N ALA A 436 30.85 3.48 -3.04
CA ALA A 436 30.93 3.17 -4.46
C ALA A 436 29.64 2.54 -5.01
N ALA A 437 29.05 1.58 -4.26
CA ALA A 437 27.91 0.79 -4.71
C ALA A 437 26.55 1.48 -4.53
N SER A 438 26.43 2.39 -3.56
CA SER A 438 25.15 2.93 -3.10
C SER A 438 25.07 4.46 -3.17
N ILE A 439 25.72 5.08 -4.17
CA ILE A 439 25.82 6.54 -4.26
C ILE A 439 24.46 7.26 -4.21
N ASP A 440 23.42 6.64 -4.77
CA ASP A 440 22.06 7.18 -4.77
C ASP A 440 21.37 7.13 -3.40
N ARG A 441 21.92 6.35 -2.46
CA ARG A 441 21.40 6.21 -1.09
C ARG A 441 22.16 7.04 -0.08
N LEU A 442 23.17 7.82 -0.53
CA LEU A 442 24.07 8.54 0.34
C LEU A 442 23.89 10.05 0.25
N ARG A 443 24.04 10.70 1.40
CA ARG A 443 24.21 12.14 1.51
C ARG A 443 25.30 12.43 2.54
N LYS A 444 26.39 13.05 2.10
CA LYS A 444 27.54 13.36 2.97
C LYS A 444 28.07 12.13 3.72
N GLY A 445 28.12 10.97 3.03
CA GLY A 445 28.60 9.70 3.61
C GLY A 445 27.60 8.99 4.56
N LYS A 446 26.40 9.54 4.79
CA LYS A 446 25.36 8.91 5.62
C LYS A 446 24.30 8.24 4.75
N ARG A 447 23.78 7.11 5.20
CA ARG A 447 22.68 6.41 4.56
C ARG A 447 21.38 7.20 4.72
N VAL A 448 20.78 7.65 3.62
CA VAL A 448 19.51 8.40 3.62
C VAL A 448 18.33 7.61 3.11
N LEU A 449 18.57 6.52 2.36
CA LEU A 449 17.55 5.58 1.93
C LEU A 449 17.87 4.17 2.41
N PRO A 450 16.87 3.41 2.88
CA PRO A 450 17.03 1.99 3.16
C PRO A 450 17.06 1.17 1.86
N SER A 451 17.26 -0.14 1.97
CA SER A 451 16.98 -1.11 0.92
C SER A 451 15.67 -1.85 1.21
N THR A 452 15.00 -2.36 0.20
CA THR A 452 13.86 -3.27 0.39
C THR A 452 14.31 -4.57 1.07
N LEU A 453 15.54 -5.01 0.85
CA LEU A 453 16.15 -6.15 1.56
C LEU A 453 16.21 -5.94 3.09
N ASP A 454 16.27 -4.70 3.57
CA ASP A 454 16.23 -4.41 5.02
C ASP A 454 14.95 -4.95 5.67
N VAL A 455 13.83 -4.94 4.95
CA VAL A 455 12.56 -5.49 5.47
C VAL A 455 12.67 -7.00 5.64
N ALA A 456 13.18 -7.72 4.64
CA ALA A 456 13.35 -9.17 4.73
C ALA A 456 14.37 -9.55 5.82
N ALA A 457 15.45 -8.76 5.96
CA ALA A 457 16.42 -8.92 7.05
C ALA A 457 15.79 -8.65 8.42
N TRP A 458 14.98 -7.56 8.54
CA TRP A 458 14.26 -7.25 9.76
C TRP A 458 13.24 -8.33 10.13
N LEU A 459 12.53 -8.91 9.14
CA LEU A 459 11.65 -10.06 9.35
C LEU A 459 12.40 -11.33 9.81
N GLY A 460 13.70 -11.42 9.58
CA GLY A 460 14.55 -12.51 10.04
C GLY A 460 15.01 -13.48 8.95
N ALA A 461 14.81 -13.14 7.65
CA ALA A 461 15.26 -13.99 6.55
C ALA A 461 16.80 -13.99 6.43
N PRO A 462 17.50 -15.14 6.64
CA PRO A 462 18.97 -15.18 6.66
C PRO A 462 19.59 -14.76 5.33
N GLU A 463 19.03 -15.20 4.20
CA GLU A 463 19.55 -14.90 2.87
C GLU A 463 19.41 -13.43 2.47
N ALA A 464 18.47 -12.68 3.08
CA ALA A 464 18.40 -11.24 2.90
C ALA A 464 19.67 -10.53 3.42
N ARG A 465 20.28 -11.05 4.52
CA ARG A 465 21.56 -10.54 5.01
C ARG A 465 22.70 -10.83 4.04
N SER A 466 22.70 -12.02 3.42
CA SER A 466 23.68 -12.37 2.41
C SER A 466 23.57 -11.48 1.18
N ALA A 467 22.34 -11.20 0.72
CA ALA A 467 22.07 -10.31 -0.41
C ALA A 467 22.47 -8.85 -0.11
N LEU A 468 22.20 -8.33 1.10
CA LEU A 468 22.63 -7.00 1.53
C LEU A 468 24.15 -6.83 1.48
N ARG A 469 24.91 -7.87 1.92
CA ARG A 469 26.38 -7.87 1.84
C ARG A 469 26.88 -7.89 0.40
N GLU A 470 26.27 -8.70 -0.47
CA GLU A 470 26.65 -8.77 -1.88
C GLU A 470 26.44 -7.41 -2.59
N GLU A 471 25.43 -6.65 -2.18
CA GLU A 471 25.15 -5.31 -2.71
C GLU A 471 25.85 -4.19 -1.92
N HIS A 472 26.66 -4.51 -0.91
CA HIS A 472 27.27 -3.55 0.01
C HIS A 472 26.26 -2.57 0.65
N ALA A 473 25.00 -2.96 0.72
CA ALA A 473 23.91 -2.11 1.24
C ALA A 473 23.89 -2.02 2.77
N ASP A 474 24.62 -2.91 3.46
CA ASP A 474 24.83 -2.95 4.91
C ASP A 474 26.23 -2.46 5.36
N ALA A 475 27.09 -2.02 4.42
CA ALA A 475 28.46 -1.61 4.72
C ALA A 475 28.53 -0.17 5.31
N PHE A 476 27.96 -0.03 6.53
CA PHE A 476 27.89 1.21 7.28
C PHE A 476 28.27 0.95 8.74
N ASP A 477 28.93 1.94 9.39
CA ASP A 477 29.20 1.86 10.82
C ASP A 477 27.90 1.72 11.62
N GLY A 478 27.82 0.71 12.50
CA GLY A 478 26.65 0.53 13.37
C GLY A 478 25.39 -0.02 12.69
N TYR A 479 25.46 -0.47 11.43
CA TYR A 479 24.31 -1.04 10.75
C TYR A 479 23.78 -2.32 11.45
N ASP A 480 24.68 -3.21 11.85
CA ASP A 480 24.31 -4.47 12.51
C ASP A 480 23.63 -4.23 13.86
N GLU A 481 24.12 -3.28 14.64
CA GLU A 481 23.52 -2.87 15.91
C GLU A 481 22.14 -2.22 15.68
N ALA A 482 22.01 -1.38 14.66
CA ALA A 482 20.73 -0.75 14.30
C ALA A 482 19.70 -1.80 13.88
N LEU A 483 20.09 -2.78 13.06
CA LEU A 483 19.23 -3.88 12.64
C LEU A 483 18.83 -4.78 13.82
N ALA A 484 19.78 -5.16 14.67
CA ALA A 484 19.50 -5.95 15.88
C ALA A 484 18.48 -5.23 16.78
N LYS A 485 18.67 -3.94 17.02
CA LYS A 485 17.73 -3.14 17.81
C LYS A 485 16.35 -3.02 17.14
N ALA A 486 16.29 -2.90 15.81
CA ALA A 486 15.04 -2.91 15.07
C ALA A 486 14.31 -4.26 15.19
N GLN A 487 15.06 -5.37 15.17
CA GLN A 487 14.53 -6.72 15.36
C GLN A 487 14.05 -6.94 16.80
N GLU A 488 14.78 -6.44 17.82
CA GLU A 488 14.35 -6.50 19.22
C GLU A 488 13.05 -5.71 19.46
N SER A 489 12.87 -4.59 18.78
CA SER A 489 11.66 -3.77 18.87
C SER A 489 10.48 -4.31 18.06
N ARG A 490 10.72 -5.32 17.23
CA ARG A 490 9.69 -5.97 16.43
C ARG A 490 8.66 -6.64 17.34
N PRO A 491 7.35 -6.46 17.04
CA PRO A 491 6.32 -7.17 17.79
C PRO A 491 6.55 -8.68 17.71
N ASP A 492 6.41 -9.38 18.85
CA ASP A 492 6.41 -10.84 18.88
C ASP A 492 5.17 -11.39 18.13
N ARG A 493 5.23 -12.63 17.65
CA ARG A 493 4.14 -13.37 16.99
C ARG A 493 2.85 -13.47 17.83
N HIS A 494 2.96 -13.31 19.16
CA HIS A 494 1.85 -13.27 20.10
C HIS A 494 1.44 -11.85 20.50
N ASP A 495 2.07 -10.83 19.90
CA ASP A 495 1.75 -9.45 20.19
C ASP A 495 0.42 -9.05 19.50
N THR A 496 -0.57 -8.71 20.34
CA THR A 496 -1.87 -8.27 19.86
C THR A 496 -1.81 -7.05 18.93
N ARG A 497 -0.73 -6.28 18.96
CA ARG A 497 -0.51 -5.14 18.06
C ARG A 497 -0.39 -5.55 16.60
N LEU A 498 0.18 -6.73 16.29
CA LEU A 498 0.23 -7.26 14.92
C LEU A 498 -1.18 -7.52 14.40
N HIS A 499 -2.05 -8.10 15.23
CA HIS A 499 -3.39 -8.49 14.83
C HIS A 499 -4.43 -7.37 15.05
N ALA A 500 -4.00 -6.18 15.48
CA ALA A 500 -4.87 -5.02 15.63
C ALA A 500 -5.31 -4.40 14.30
N SER A 501 -4.66 -4.79 13.18
CA SER A 501 -5.00 -4.29 11.84
C SER A 501 -4.76 -5.35 10.77
N ILE A 502 -5.39 -5.15 9.62
CA ILE A 502 -5.18 -6.03 8.46
C ILE A 502 -3.74 -5.95 7.97
N HIS A 503 -3.16 -4.74 7.92
CA HIS A 503 -1.75 -4.56 7.56
C HIS A 503 -0.82 -5.34 8.50
N GLY A 504 -1.02 -5.24 9.79
CA GLY A 504 -0.22 -5.97 10.78
C GLY A 504 -0.39 -7.49 10.68
N SER A 505 -1.61 -7.98 10.45
CA SER A 505 -1.87 -9.42 10.26
C SER A 505 -1.21 -9.98 9.00
N LEU A 506 -1.16 -9.19 7.91
CA LEU A 506 -0.41 -9.55 6.71
C LEU A 506 1.11 -9.55 6.97
N LEU A 507 1.63 -8.61 7.76
CA LEU A 507 3.03 -8.63 8.19
C LEU A 507 3.35 -9.85 9.08
N ASP A 508 2.42 -10.30 9.95
CA ASP A 508 2.60 -11.52 10.73
C ASP A 508 2.75 -12.76 9.84
N SER A 509 2.03 -12.83 8.72
CA SER A 509 2.19 -13.93 7.77
C SER A 509 3.58 -13.91 7.10
N LEU A 510 4.12 -12.75 6.76
CA LEU A 510 5.49 -12.61 6.25
C LEU A 510 6.54 -12.94 7.33
N LEU A 511 6.30 -12.56 8.57
CA LEU A 511 7.15 -12.90 9.70
C LEU A 511 7.19 -14.42 9.93
N ALA A 512 6.06 -15.10 9.78
CA ALA A 512 6.01 -16.56 9.82
C ALA A 512 6.86 -17.16 8.68
N TRP A 513 6.74 -16.63 7.48
CA TRP A 513 7.50 -17.09 6.32
C TRP A 513 9.01 -16.92 6.48
N ALA A 514 9.46 -15.77 7.00
CA ALA A 514 10.88 -15.49 7.25
C ALA A 514 11.51 -16.44 8.28
N ASN A 515 10.70 -16.92 9.24
CA ASN A 515 11.18 -17.78 10.33
C ASN A 515 10.87 -19.26 10.13
N GLU A 516 10.35 -19.64 8.97
CA GLU A 516 10.13 -21.04 8.61
C GLU A 516 11.47 -21.70 8.19
N GLY A 517 11.77 -22.85 8.73
CA GLY A 517 13.03 -23.58 8.67
C GLY A 517 13.99 -23.41 7.48
N GLU A 518 15.19 -23.93 7.60
CA GLU A 518 16.23 -23.79 6.57
C GLU A 518 15.75 -24.33 5.21
N ALA A 519 15.97 -23.55 4.16
CA ALA A 519 15.71 -23.99 2.79
C ALA A 519 16.77 -25.04 2.39
N GLN A 520 16.36 -26.00 1.56
CA GLN A 520 17.21 -27.11 1.13
C GLN A 520 18.46 -26.64 0.36
N THR A 521 18.34 -25.55 -0.41
CA THR A 521 19.45 -24.95 -1.16
C THR A 521 19.44 -23.42 -1.04
N PRO A 522 20.60 -22.77 -1.20
CA PRO A 522 20.68 -21.31 -1.24
C PRO A 522 19.80 -20.70 -2.33
N ALA A 523 19.62 -21.37 -3.48
CA ALA A 523 18.76 -20.93 -4.57
C ALA A 523 17.28 -20.86 -4.13
N ILE A 524 16.78 -21.88 -3.42
CA ILE A 524 15.43 -21.88 -2.83
C ILE A 524 15.29 -20.76 -1.80
N ALA A 525 16.29 -20.58 -0.92
CA ALA A 525 16.28 -19.54 0.10
C ALA A 525 16.21 -18.13 -0.50
N ARG A 526 16.96 -17.86 -1.57
CA ARG A 526 16.96 -16.57 -2.28
C ARG A 526 15.68 -16.34 -3.06
N ALA A 527 15.15 -17.36 -3.74
CA ALA A 527 13.83 -17.25 -4.39
C ALA A 527 12.75 -16.91 -3.36
N ARG A 528 12.79 -17.53 -2.16
CA ARG A 528 11.89 -17.21 -1.04
C ARG A 528 12.01 -15.73 -0.62
N VAL A 529 13.21 -15.16 -0.55
CA VAL A 529 13.41 -13.73 -0.22
C VAL A 529 12.77 -12.85 -1.28
N GLU A 530 12.93 -13.15 -2.57
CA GLU A 530 12.31 -12.36 -3.65
C GLU A 530 10.77 -12.43 -3.58
N SER A 531 10.19 -13.63 -3.44
CA SER A 531 8.75 -13.82 -3.26
C SER A 531 8.22 -13.08 -2.02
N MET A 532 8.97 -13.10 -0.90
CA MET A 532 8.61 -12.37 0.32
C MET A 532 8.60 -10.85 0.10
N LEU A 533 9.58 -10.30 -0.63
CA LEU A 533 9.63 -8.88 -0.97
C LEU A 533 8.50 -8.48 -1.93
N SER A 534 8.12 -9.35 -2.86
CA SER A 534 6.97 -9.16 -3.74
C SER A 534 5.66 -9.19 -2.96
N ALA A 535 5.49 -10.15 -2.06
CA ALA A 535 4.34 -10.22 -1.16
C ALA A 535 4.25 -8.97 -0.24
N TRP A 536 5.38 -8.54 0.33
CA TRP A 536 5.43 -7.29 1.09
C TRP A 536 5.06 -6.05 0.23
N THR A 537 5.49 -6.00 -1.01
CA THR A 537 5.09 -4.94 -1.93
C THR A 537 3.58 -4.91 -2.14
N LEU A 538 2.92 -6.08 -2.29
CA LEU A 538 1.47 -6.20 -2.36
C LEU A 538 0.78 -5.71 -1.07
N VAL A 539 1.33 -6.05 0.10
CA VAL A 539 0.83 -5.57 1.40
C VAL A 539 0.92 -4.05 1.50
N ARG A 540 2.06 -3.47 1.11
CA ARG A 540 2.27 -2.00 1.09
C ARG A 540 1.33 -1.32 0.09
N HIS A 541 1.13 -1.93 -1.08
CA HIS A 541 0.22 -1.43 -2.10
C HIS A 541 -1.23 -1.44 -1.61
N SER A 542 -1.71 -2.52 -1.00
CA SER A 542 -3.05 -2.59 -0.40
C SER A 542 -3.27 -1.54 0.69
N GLY A 543 -2.23 -1.23 1.47
CA GLY A 543 -2.26 -0.15 2.46
C GLY A 543 -2.41 1.26 1.86
N GLN A 544 -2.21 1.42 0.55
CA GLN A 544 -2.39 2.68 -0.19
C GLN A 544 -3.69 2.67 -1.03
N ALA A 545 -4.57 1.70 -0.82
CA ALA A 545 -5.71 1.41 -1.70
C ALA A 545 -6.84 2.44 -1.66
N LEU A 546 -6.88 3.33 -0.65
CA LEU A 546 -7.90 4.40 -0.61
C LEU A 546 -7.78 5.32 -1.82
N SER A 547 -8.92 5.58 -2.43
CA SER A 547 -9.12 6.37 -3.65
C SER A 547 -8.72 5.71 -4.98
N ARG A 548 -8.40 4.42 -4.99
CA ARG A 548 -8.25 3.68 -6.24
C ARG A 548 -9.62 3.24 -6.71
N THR A 549 -10.08 3.77 -7.84
CA THR A 549 -11.34 3.31 -8.39
C THR A 549 -11.24 1.91 -8.88
N ARG A 550 -12.29 1.21 -8.59
CA ARG A 550 -12.72 0.09 -9.44
C ARG A 550 -14.25 0.11 -9.50
N ALA A 551 -14.78 0.33 -10.69
CA ALA A 551 -16.08 -0.20 -11.01
C ALA A 551 -15.90 -1.71 -11.17
N ALA A 552 -15.74 -2.45 -10.07
CA ALA A 552 -15.62 -3.89 -10.09
C ALA A 552 -16.96 -4.49 -10.53
N ALA A 553 -16.93 -5.41 -11.51
CA ALA A 553 -18.10 -6.21 -11.79
C ALA A 553 -18.50 -7.00 -10.53
N PRO A 554 -19.80 -7.13 -10.20
CA PRO A 554 -20.23 -7.87 -9.03
C PRO A 554 -19.67 -9.30 -9.06
N PHE A 555 -19.02 -9.73 -7.98
CA PHE A 555 -18.59 -11.11 -7.85
C PHE A 555 -19.81 -12.00 -7.63
N VAL A 556 -20.02 -12.95 -8.53
CA VAL A 556 -21.11 -13.93 -8.45
C VAL A 556 -20.49 -15.32 -8.29
N PRO A 557 -20.69 -15.99 -7.15
CA PRO A 557 -20.27 -17.37 -6.99
C PRO A 557 -20.99 -18.26 -8.02
N THR A 558 -20.23 -19.05 -8.76
CA THR A 558 -20.78 -20.00 -9.75
C THR A 558 -20.13 -21.34 -9.53
N GLU A 559 -20.91 -22.42 -9.62
CA GLU A 559 -20.35 -23.77 -9.58
C GLU A 559 -19.44 -23.99 -10.81
N LEU A 560 -18.17 -24.32 -10.53
CA LEU A 560 -17.19 -24.65 -11.56
C LEU A 560 -17.11 -26.16 -11.72
N ARG A 561 -17.41 -26.64 -12.92
CA ARG A 561 -17.14 -28.03 -13.28
C ARG A 561 -15.81 -28.11 -13.99
N VAL A 562 -14.80 -28.64 -13.29
CA VAL A 562 -13.51 -28.97 -13.91
C VAL A 562 -13.67 -30.28 -14.66
N SER A 563 -13.58 -30.25 -15.99
CA SER A 563 -13.63 -31.42 -16.85
C SER A 563 -12.22 -31.92 -17.19
N GLY A 564 -12.02 -33.21 -17.24
CA GLY A 564 -10.76 -33.86 -17.61
C GLY A 564 -10.18 -34.74 -16.49
N ALA A 565 -9.16 -35.54 -16.81
CA ALA A 565 -8.42 -36.30 -15.82
C ALA A 565 -7.66 -35.33 -14.88
N PRO A 566 -7.71 -35.54 -13.56
CA PRO A 566 -7.04 -34.65 -12.61
C PRO A 566 -5.52 -34.67 -12.88
N LEU A 567 -4.95 -33.46 -12.94
CA LEU A 567 -3.50 -33.26 -12.97
C LEU A 567 -2.97 -33.21 -11.54
N PRO A 568 -1.72 -33.63 -11.30
CA PRO A 568 -1.07 -33.41 -10.03
C PRO A 568 -1.01 -31.89 -9.73
N VAL A 569 -1.54 -31.49 -8.59
CA VAL A 569 -1.49 -30.13 -8.08
C VAL A 569 -0.79 -30.18 -6.72
N PHE A 570 0.25 -29.36 -6.60
CA PHE A 570 1.01 -29.20 -5.37
C PHE A 570 0.75 -27.81 -4.80
N VAL A 571 0.94 -27.67 -3.49
CA VAL A 571 0.97 -26.39 -2.80
C VAL A 571 2.32 -26.29 -2.13
N GLU A 572 2.94 -25.10 -2.15
CA GLU A 572 4.16 -24.86 -1.37
C GLU A 572 3.93 -25.25 0.10
N PRO A 573 4.82 -26.05 0.70
CA PRO A 573 4.60 -26.64 2.02
C PRO A 573 4.85 -25.66 3.16
N HIS A 574 4.15 -24.51 3.13
CA HIS A 574 4.20 -23.43 4.12
C HIS A 574 2.87 -23.25 4.86
N PRO A 575 2.36 -24.27 5.58
CA PRO A 575 1.01 -24.23 6.15
C PRO A 575 0.84 -23.13 7.20
N GLU A 576 1.87 -22.80 7.97
CA GLU A 576 1.81 -21.71 8.95
C GLU A 576 1.56 -20.33 8.32
N VAL A 577 2.14 -20.07 7.15
CA VAL A 577 1.91 -18.83 6.40
C VAL A 577 0.49 -18.79 5.86
N ILE A 578 0.04 -19.90 5.26
CA ILE A 578 -1.31 -19.98 4.65
C ILE A 578 -2.39 -19.88 5.74
N ALA A 579 -2.18 -20.49 6.92
CA ALA A 579 -3.09 -20.39 8.05
C ALA A 579 -3.29 -18.92 8.51
N ARG A 580 -2.22 -18.12 8.48
CA ARG A 580 -2.30 -16.68 8.80
C ARG A 580 -3.04 -15.89 7.72
N LEU A 581 -2.87 -16.24 6.45
CA LEU A 581 -3.64 -15.62 5.37
C LEU A 581 -5.14 -15.96 5.53
N VAL A 582 -5.50 -17.20 5.87
CA VAL A 582 -6.89 -17.59 6.19
C VAL A 582 -7.42 -16.75 7.35
N ALA A 583 -6.66 -16.65 8.45
CA ALA A 583 -7.05 -15.86 9.62
C ALA A 583 -7.25 -14.38 9.27
N THR A 584 -6.37 -13.81 8.43
CA THR A 584 -6.43 -12.40 8.01
C THR A 584 -7.65 -12.12 7.12
N VAL A 585 -7.96 -12.98 6.15
CA VAL A 585 -9.15 -12.81 5.29
C VAL A 585 -10.43 -12.94 6.12
N ARG A 586 -10.47 -13.88 7.08
CA ARG A 586 -11.57 -14.01 8.05
C ARG A 586 -11.70 -12.77 8.93
N GLN A 587 -10.58 -12.23 9.42
CA GLN A 587 -10.56 -10.99 10.20
C GLN A 587 -11.11 -9.83 9.38
N LEU A 588 -10.67 -9.67 8.12
CA LEU A 588 -11.14 -8.62 7.21
C LEU A 588 -12.66 -8.71 7.04
N ARG A 589 -13.19 -9.88 6.71
CA ARG A 589 -14.64 -10.09 6.55
C ARG A 589 -15.41 -9.74 7.81
N ARG A 590 -15.09 -10.37 8.96
CA ARG A 590 -15.80 -10.16 10.23
C ARG A 590 -15.70 -8.71 10.71
N GLY A 591 -14.52 -8.09 10.56
CA GLY A 591 -14.28 -6.71 10.96
C GLY A 591 -15.09 -5.72 10.13
N LEU A 592 -15.12 -5.89 8.82
CA LEU A 592 -15.89 -5.02 7.93
C LEU A 592 -17.40 -5.23 8.09
N GLU A 593 -17.89 -6.46 8.30
CA GLU A 593 -19.30 -6.74 8.63
C GLU A 593 -19.74 -6.01 9.90
N ALA A 594 -18.83 -5.82 10.87
CA ALA A 594 -19.11 -5.14 12.13
C ALA A 594 -18.93 -3.61 12.06
N LEU A 595 -17.99 -3.11 11.24
CA LEU A 595 -17.57 -1.71 11.20
C LEU A 595 -18.16 -0.91 10.03
N ALA A 596 -18.57 -1.57 8.96
CA ALA A 596 -19.00 -0.96 7.71
C ALA A 596 -20.24 -1.64 7.14
N LYS A 597 -20.84 -1.02 6.11
CA LYS A 597 -21.86 -1.66 5.29
C LYS A 597 -21.19 -2.44 4.17
N LEU A 598 -20.92 -3.71 4.42
CA LEU A 598 -20.29 -4.56 3.40
C LEU A 598 -21.35 -5.10 2.43
N PRO A 599 -21.21 -4.90 1.12
CA PRO A 599 -22.10 -5.49 0.11
C PRO A 599 -22.04 -7.03 0.13
N SER A 600 -23.14 -7.68 -0.23
CA SER A 600 -23.20 -9.14 -0.30
C SER A 600 -22.17 -9.73 -1.27
N GLN A 601 -21.85 -9.03 -2.35
CA GLN A 601 -20.82 -9.42 -3.31
C GLN A 601 -19.41 -9.42 -2.70
N SER A 602 -19.07 -8.43 -1.86
CA SER A 602 -17.77 -8.36 -1.17
C SER A 602 -17.69 -9.43 -0.09
N THR A 603 -18.80 -9.68 0.64
CA THR A 603 -18.89 -10.82 1.57
C THR A 603 -18.66 -12.14 0.84
N ALA A 604 -19.32 -12.35 -0.31
CA ALA A 604 -19.17 -13.57 -1.12
C ALA A 604 -17.72 -13.73 -1.64
N LEU A 605 -17.09 -12.65 -2.09
CA LEU A 605 -15.69 -12.64 -2.51
C LEU A 605 -14.75 -13.07 -1.37
N LEU A 606 -14.93 -12.52 -0.18
CA LEU A 606 -14.09 -12.86 0.98
C LEU A 606 -14.31 -14.29 1.46
N VAL A 607 -15.56 -14.79 1.41
CA VAL A 607 -15.86 -16.21 1.72
C VAL A 607 -15.19 -17.12 0.70
N GLU A 608 -15.32 -16.83 -0.59
CA GLU A 608 -14.66 -17.59 -1.66
C GLU A 608 -13.14 -17.61 -1.50
N THR A 609 -12.54 -16.45 -1.18
CA THR A 609 -11.09 -16.34 -0.93
C THR A 609 -10.68 -17.15 0.30
N GLU A 610 -11.44 -17.09 1.41
CA GLU A 610 -11.19 -17.89 2.62
C GLU A 610 -11.25 -19.39 2.31
N ASP A 611 -12.23 -19.84 1.53
CA ASP A 611 -12.38 -21.25 1.14
C ASP A 611 -11.24 -21.74 0.24
N MET A 612 -10.77 -20.91 -0.70
CA MET A 612 -9.62 -21.23 -1.54
C MET A 612 -8.34 -21.36 -0.71
N LEU A 613 -8.10 -20.42 0.20
CA LEU A 613 -6.95 -20.47 1.12
C LEU A 613 -7.01 -21.70 2.04
N ARG A 614 -8.20 -22.10 2.51
CA ARG A 614 -8.37 -23.34 3.29
C ARG A 614 -8.07 -24.60 2.48
N ALA A 615 -8.46 -24.63 1.22
CA ALA A 615 -8.09 -25.74 0.33
C ALA A 615 -6.57 -25.81 0.14
N ALA A 616 -5.91 -24.65 -0.08
CA ALA A 616 -4.46 -24.55 -0.16
C ALA A 616 -3.78 -24.97 1.16
N LEU A 617 -4.33 -24.55 2.32
CA LEU A 617 -3.80 -24.94 3.64
C LEU A 617 -3.79 -26.46 3.81
N ARG A 618 -4.91 -27.13 3.55
CA ARG A 618 -4.97 -28.61 3.61
C ARG A 618 -3.97 -29.26 2.67
N GLY A 619 -3.83 -28.75 1.45
CA GLY A 619 -2.82 -29.21 0.51
C GLY A 619 -1.39 -29.04 1.05
N ALA A 620 -1.06 -27.89 1.63
CA ALA A 620 0.23 -27.61 2.20
C ALA A 620 0.53 -28.51 3.42
N GLU A 621 -0.46 -28.77 4.29
CA GLU A 621 -0.36 -29.68 5.44
C GLU A 621 -0.02 -31.11 4.98
N ARG A 622 -0.73 -31.63 3.95
CA ARG A 622 -0.45 -32.93 3.35
C ARG A 622 0.95 -33.02 2.75
N HIS A 623 1.33 -32.00 1.98
CA HIS A 623 2.65 -31.99 1.34
C HIS A 623 3.78 -31.84 2.38
N ALA A 624 3.60 -31.02 3.41
CA ALA A 624 4.56 -30.87 4.49
C ALA A 624 4.70 -32.16 5.32
N SER A 625 3.64 -32.96 5.45
CA SER A 625 3.60 -34.22 6.16
C SER A 625 4.00 -35.45 5.32
N ASP A 626 4.29 -35.26 4.01
CA ASP A 626 4.50 -36.36 3.04
C ASP A 626 3.30 -37.33 2.98
N GLU A 627 2.07 -36.78 3.09
CA GLU A 627 0.83 -37.52 3.07
C GLU A 627 0.09 -37.32 1.71
N PRO A 628 -0.62 -38.36 1.21
CA PRO A 628 -1.41 -38.23 -0.01
C PRO A 628 -2.65 -37.35 0.22
N LEU A 629 -3.04 -36.60 -0.82
CA LEU A 629 -4.32 -35.90 -0.85
C LEU A 629 -5.48 -36.88 -0.94
N SER A 630 -6.59 -36.61 -0.25
CA SER A 630 -7.85 -37.28 -0.53
C SER A 630 -8.40 -36.86 -1.90
N PRO A 631 -9.32 -37.65 -2.50
CA PRO A 631 -9.94 -37.25 -3.76
C PRO A 631 -10.64 -35.89 -3.72
N GLU A 632 -11.24 -35.54 -2.57
CA GLU A 632 -11.93 -34.26 -2.34
C GLU A 632 -10.90 -33.12 -2.26
N GLU A 633 -9.79 -33.31 -1.53
CA GLU A 633 -8.72 -32.33 -1.42
C GLU A 633 -8.06 -32.09 -2.80
N ALA A 634 -7.79 -33.16 -3.55
CA ALA A 634 -7.25 -33.05 -4.90
C ALA A 634 -8.19 -32.30 -5.86
N ALA A 635 -9.49 -32.57 -5.78
CA ALA A 635 -10.51 -31.87 -6.59
C ALA A 635 -10.61 -30.40 -6.21
N ALA A 636 -10.54 -30.07 -4.91
CA ALA A 636 -10.56 -28.70 -4.42
C ALA A 636 -9.33 -27.93 -4.94
N LEU A 637 -8.13 -28.50 -4.86
CA LEU A 637 -6.91 -27.88 -5.39
C LEU A 637 -6.96 -27.72 -6.92
N ALA A 638 -7.45 -28.73 -7.65
CA ALA A 638 -7.60 -28.67 -9.11
C ALA A 638 -8.59 -27.58 -9.57
N SER A 639 -9.48 -27.12 -8.69
CA SER A 639 -10.41 -26.03 -8.97
C SER A 639 -9.80 -24.63 -8.79
N LEU A 640 -8.71 -24.50 -8.04
CA LEU A 640 -8.12 -23.19 -7.68
C LEU A 640 -7.78 -22.31 -8.89
N PRO A 641 -7.15 -22.80 -9.98
CA PRO A 641 -6.84 -21.98 -11.15
C PRO A 641 -8.06 -21.27 -11.72
N ALA A 642 -9.15 -22.00 -11.96
CA ALA A 642 -10.37 -21.44 -12.52
C ALA A 642 -11.12 -20.52 -11.54
N ARG A 643 -10.99 -20.76 -10.23
CA ARG A 643 -11.53 -19.88 -9.19
C ARG A 643 -10.73 -18.56 -9.10
N MET A 644 -9.39 -18.62 -9.19
CA MET A 644 -8.53 -17.44 -9.27
C MET A 644 -8.86 -16.58 -10.49
N GLU A 645 -8.93 -17.20 -11.68
CA GLU A 645 -9.29 -16.54 -12.93
C GLU A 645 -10.62 -15.78 -12.80
N ARG A 646 -11.64 -16.41 -12.19
CA ARG A 646 -12.93 -15.76 -11.96
C ARG A 646 -12.86 -14.58 -10.98
N ILE A 647 -12.03 -14.66 -9.94
CA ILE A 647 -11.83 -13.54 -9.01
C ILE A 647 -11.12 -12.39 -9.73
N GLU A 648 -10.19 -12.68 -10.62
CA GLU A 648 -9.45 -11.71 -11.41
C GLU A 648 -10.17 -11.25 -12.67
N ASP A 649 -11.19 -11.99 -13.16
CA ASP A 649 -11.94 -11.68 -14.40
C ASP A 649 -12.86 -10.46 -14.21
N ASP A 650 -12.26 -9.38 -13.79
CA ASP A 650 -12.86 -8.05 -13.79
C ASP A 650 -12.22 -7.24 -14.91
N ARG A 651 -12.90 -7.17 -16.06
CA ARG A 651 -12.43 -6.42 -17.24
C ARG A 651 -12.17 -4.94 -16.98
N SER A 652 -12.65 -4.40 -15.85
CA SER A 652 -12.40 -3.04 -15.42
C SER A 652 -11.15 -2.90 -14.55
N ALA A 653 -10.59 -4.01 -14.03
CA ALA A 653 -9.44 -3.99 -13.15
C ALA A 653 -8.13 -4.03 -13.97
N GLU A 654 -7.23 -3.10 -13.71
CA GLU A 654 -5.86 -3.16 -14.22
C GLU A 654 -5.07 -4.23 -13.46
N HIS A 655 -5.09 -5.47 -13.92
CA HIS A 655 -4.26 -6.54 -13.39
C HIS A 655 -2.80 -6.35 -13.78
N GLY A 656 -1.88 -6.85 -12.96
CA GLY A 656 -0.46 -6.92 -13.27
C GLY A 656 0.43 -6.24 -12.25
N PRO A 657 1.68 -5.93 -12.63
CA PRO A 657 2.67 -5.36 -11.74
C PRO A 657 2.22 -4.05 -11.07
N VAL A 658 2.50 -3.94 -9.77
CA VAL A 658 2.16 -2.78 -8.94
C VAL A 658 3.41 -2.12 -8.38
N VAL A 659 3.30 -0.85 -7.97
CA VAL A 659 4.38 -0.10 -7.32
C VAL A 659 3.87 0.61 -6.05
N ALA A 660 4.65 0.52 -4.98
CA ALA A 660 4.38 1.18 -3.72
C ALA A 660 5.57 2.05 -3.30
N VAL A 661 5.35 3.33 -3.05
CA VAL A 661 6.37 4.19 -2.43
C VAL A 661 6.48 3.79 -0.96
N VAL A 662 7.68 3.41 -0.53
CA VAL A 662 7.92 2.87 0.82
C VAL A 662 8.74 3.80 1.71
N TYR A 663 9.57 4.66 1.11
CA TYR A 663 10.37 5.64 1.84
C TYR A 663 10.64 6.88 0.99
N SER A 664 10.75 8.05 1.62
CA SER A 664 11.19 9.28 0.94
C SER A 664 12.09 10.10 1.86
N ASP A 665 13.14 10.67 1.30
CA ASP A 665 14.01 11.64 1.97
C ASP A 665 14.04 12.96 1.19
N PRO A 666 13.14 13.92 1.51
CA PRO A 666 13.08 15.21 0.82
C PRO A 666 14.40 15.97 0.82
N PRO A 667 15.21 15.98 1.93
CA PRO A 667 16.49 16.67 1.92
C PRO A 667 17.51 16.14 0.91
N SER A 668 17.50 14.84 0.60
CA SER A 668 18.33 14.26 -0.45
C SER A 668 17.68 14.27 -1.82
N ARG A 669 16.40 14.61 -1.88
CA ARG A 669 15.53 14.55 -3.08
C ARG A 669 15.46 13.14 -3.67
N ARG A 670 15.29 12.14 -2.80
CA ARG A 670 15.24 10.73 -3.20
C ARG A 670 13.99 10.07 -2.65
N VAL A 671 13.48 9.13 -3.44
CA VAL A 671 12.38 8.25 -3.06
C VAL A 671 12.75 6.81 -3.34
N LEU A 672 12.39 5.93 -2.41
CA LEU A 672 12.46 4.48 -2.58
C LEU A 672 11.05 3.94 -2.82
N ALA A 673 10.89 3.16 -3.86
CA ALA A 673 9.70 2.38 -4.12
C ALA A 673 10.04 0.90 -4.24
N ALA A 674 9.12 0.08 -3.78
CA ALA A 674 9.09 -1.35 -4.03
C ALA A 674 8.08 -1.63 -5.15
N ALA A 675 8.43 -2.51 -6.08
CA ALA A 675 7.54 -2.85 -7.17
C ALA A 675 7.56 -4.35 -7.47
N THR A 676 6.41 -4.87 -7.90
CA THR A 676 6.32 -6.25 -8.37
C THR A 676 6.66 -6.33 -9.86
N GLY A 677 7.24 -7.45 -10.26
CA GLY A 677 7.47 -7.79 -11.65
C GLY A 677 6.27 -8.51 -12.29
N PRO A 678 6.43 -8.94 -13.54
CA PRO A 678 5.49 -9.85 -14.17
C PRO A 678 5.53 -11.22 -13.49
N ILE A 679 4.48 -12.02 -13.74
CA ILE A 679 4.46 -13.42 -13.34
C ILE A 679 5.41 -14.21 -14.24
N GLU A 680 6.37 -14.89 -13.62
CA GLU A 680 7.37 -15.72 -14.27
C GLU A 680 7.17 -17.19 -13.86
N PRO A 681 7.41 -18.17 -14.74
CA PRO A 681 7.36 -19.57 -14.35
C PRO A 681 8.46 -19.90 -13.36
N VAL A 682 8.11 -20.47 -12.21
CA VAL A 682 9.04 -21.17 -11.32
C VAL A 682 8.90 -22.67 -11.51
N LEU A 683 10.01 -23.31 -11.83
CA LEU A 683 10.13 -24.76 -11.95
C LEU A 683 10.68 -25.31 -10.65
N MET A 684 10.04 -26.33 -10.10
CA MET A 684 10.48 -26.94 -8.86
C MET A 684 10.42 -28.47 -8.97
N LEU A 685 11.35 -29.13 -8.33
CA LEU A 685 11.34 -30.57 -8.17
C LEU A 685 10.67 -30.92 -6.86
N VAL A 686 9.58 -31.66 -6.93
CA VAL A 686 8.80 -32.09 -5.77
C VAL A 686 8.66 -33.61 -5.76
N ARG A 687 8.28 -34.17 -4.62
CA ARG A 687 7.97 -35.60 -4.50
C ARG A 687 6.52 -35.77 -4.12
N GLU A 688 5.80 -36.60 -4.89
CA GLU A 688 4.47 -37.02 -4.48
C GLU A 688 4.55 -38.01 -3.33
N ALA A 689 3.61 -37.91 -2.39
CA ALA A 689 3.48 -38.90 -1.34
C ALA A 689 3.39 -40.30 -1.92
N ASN A 690 4.08 -41.26 -1.30
CA ASN A 690 4.13 -42.69 -1.73
C ASN A 690 4.80 -42.93 -3.10
N LYS A 691 5.45 -41.92 -3.73
CA LYS A 691 6.22 -42.09 -4.97
C LYS A 691 7.67 -41.68 -4.73
N ASP A 692 8.62 -42.46 -5.27
CA ASP A 692 10.05 -42.19 -5.08
C ASP A 692 10.60 -41.23 -6.15
N ALA A 693 10.04 -41.28 -7.36
CA ALA A 693 10.50 -40.46 -8.48
C ALA A 693 10.13 -39.00 -8.28
N PRO A 694 11.11 -38.06 -8.32
CA PRO A 694 10.83 -36.63 -8.32
C PRO A 694 10.01 -36.21 -9.52
N LEU A 695 9.09 -35.29 -9.33
CA LEU A 695 8.24 -34.72 -10.37
C LEU A 695 8.59 -33.25 -10.57
N LEU A 696 8.70 -32.83 -11.83
CA LEU A 696 8.78 -31.43 -12.18
C LEU A 696 7.39 -30.78 -12.12
N VAL A 697 7.26 -29.73 -11.34
CA VAL A 697 6.05 -28.89 -11.28
C VAL A 697 6.38 -27.48 -11.69
N VAL A 698 5.35 -26.75 -12.14
CA VAL A 698 5.48 -25.36 -12.54
C VAL A 698 4.50 -24.51 -11.75
N GLY A 699 5.00 -23.42 -11.15
CA GLY A 699 4.23 -22.44 -10.40
C GLY A 699 4.46 -21.02 -10.90
N ALA A 700 3.72 -20.09 -10.33
CA ALA A 700 3.87 -18.67 -10.56
C ALA A 700 4.89 -18.08 -9.58
N HIS A 701 5.83 -17.31 -10.07
CA HIS A 701 6.74 -16.48 -9.28
C HIS A 701 6.56 -15.01 -9.64
N VAL A 702 6.51 -14.14 -8.64
CA VAL A 702 6.41 -12.69 -8.85
C VAL A 702 7.74 -12.07 -8.52
N GLY A 703 8.42 -11.54 -9.54
CA GLY A 703 9.69 -10.87 -9.34
C GLY A 703 9.54 -9.58 -8.55
N HIS A 704 10.59 -9.20 -7.80
CA HIS A 704 10.66 -7.94 -7.06
C HIS A 704 11.64 -6.97 -7.71
N TYR A 705 11.29 -5.68 -7.65
CA TYR A 705 12.17 -4.58 -8.05
C TYR A 705 12.25 -3.53 -6.94
N GLU A 706 13.44 -3.05 -6.74
CA GLU A 706 13.71 -1.87 -5.95
C GLU A 706 13.98 -0.69 -6.88
N ILE A 707 13.28 0.43 -6.63
CA ILE A 707 13.35 1.62 -7.49
C ILE A 707 13.77 2.80 -6.62
N VAL A 708 14.88 3.43 -6.99
CA VAL A 708 15.32 4.71 -6.41
C VAL A 708 15.16 5.79 -7.47
N GLU A 709 14.35 6.80 -7.17
CA GLU A 709 14.10 7.93 -8.06
C GLU A 709 14.51 9.26 -7.43
N GLY A 710 14.96 10.20 -8.29
CA GLY A 710 15.24 11.58 -7.89
C GLY A 710 13.97 12.43 -7.94
N PHE A 711 13.88 13.46 -7.09
CA PHE A 711 12.83 14.47 -7.22
C PHE A 711 13.11 15.35 -8.44
N GLU A 712 12.07 15.66 -9.19
CA GLU A 712 12.14 16.58 -10.32
C GLU A 712 12.40 18.01 -9.83
N THR A 713 13.35 18.71 -10.43
CA THR A 713 13.62 20.11 -10.11
C THR A 713 12.56 21.02 -10.72
N THR A 714 11.83 21.74 -9.87
CA THR A 714 10.85 22.73 -10.30
C THR A 714 11.26 24.11 -9.79
N PRO A 715 11.31 25.15 -10.64
CA PRO A 715 11.64 26.50 -10.20
C PRO A 715 10.71 26.97 -9.08
N GLY A 716 11.28 27.49 -7.99
CA GLY A 716 10.52 27.98 -6.82
C GLY A 716 10.13 26.90 -5.80
N VAL A 717 10.41 25.62 -6.05
CA VAL A 717 10.17 24.51 -5.11
C VAL A 717 11.51 24.12 -4.44
N LEU A 718 11.56 24.21 -3.11
CA LEU A 718 12.82 24.07 -2.35
C LEU A 718 13.52 22.72 -2.56
N HIS A 719 12.78 21.62 -2.52
CA HIS A 719 13.33 20.27 -2.63
C HIS A 719 12.94 19.54 -3.94
N GLY A 720 12.26 20.22 -4.86
CA GLY A 720 11.70 19.60 -6.05
C GLY A 720 10.37 18.86 -5.78
N VAL A 721 9.83 18.23 -6.80
CA VAL A 721 8.58 17.48 -6.75
C VAL A 721 8.90 15.98 -6.78
N ARG A 722 8.29 15.22 -5.88
CA ARG A 722 8.42 13.77 -5.87
C ARG A 722 7.81 13.18 -7.16
N PRO A 723 8.51 12.23 -7.86
CA PRO A 723 7.95 11.61 -9.04
C PRO A 723 6.66 10.87 -8.72
N ALA A 724 5.68 10.97 -9.61
CA ALA A 724 4.44 10.22 -9.52
C ALA A 724 4.69 8.78 -10.00
N LEU A 725 5.15 7.92 -9.11
CA LEU A 725 5.27 6.48 -9.37
C LEU A 725 3.89 5.85 -9.22
N THR A 726 3.33 5.42 -10.36
CA THR A 726 2.00 4.80 -10.46
C THR A 726 2.11 3.43 -11.11
N ASP A 727 1.12 2.56 -10.87
CA ASP A 727 1.10 1.24 -11.49
C ASP A 727 1.14 1.34 -13.02
N ALA A 728 0.41 2.30 -13.61
CA ALA A 728 0.43 2.54 -15.05
C ALA A 728 1.82 2.95 -15.55
N SER A 729 2.50 3.89 -14.87
CA SER A 729 3.86 4.31 -15.24
C SER A 729 4.87 3.18 -15.07
N TRP A 730 4.69 2.36 -14.04
CA TRP A 730 5.52 1.20 -13.78
C TRP A 730 5.35 0.12 -14.87
N ARG A 731 4.12 -0.22 -15.23
CA ARG A 731 3.82 -1.17 -16.32
C ARG A 731 4.37 -0.67 -17.66
N ALA A 732 4.19 0.62 -17.97
CA ALA A 732 4.77 1.23 -19.17
C ALA A 732 6.31 1.12 -19.19
N ARG A 733 6.96 1.31 -18.03
CA ARG A 733 8.41 1.14 -17.90
C ARG A 733 8.85 -0.31 -18.12
N LEU A 734 8.13 -1.27 -17.56
CA LEU A 734 8.40 -2.69 -17.79
C LEU A 734 8.21 -3.10 -19.25
N GLN A 735 7.29 -2.47 -19.97
CA GLN A 735 7.07 -2.70 -21.40
C GLN A 735 8.15 -2.08 -22.27
N SER A 736 8.61 -0.88 -21.95
CA SER A 736 9.54 -0.12 -22.81
C SER A 736 11.01 -0.31 -22.45
N ASN A 737 11.33 -0.24 -21.16
CA ASN A 737 12.71 -0.28 -20.67
C ASN A 737 12.74 -0.86 -19.23
N PRO A 738 12.58 -2.19 -19.08
CA PRO A 738 12.60 -2.81 -17.78
C PRO A 738 13.94 -2.58 -17.07
N PRO A 739 13.93 -2.22 -15.78
CA PRO A 739 15.17 -2.09 -15.02
C PRO A 739 15.85 -3.46 -14.90
N PRO A 740 17.17 -3.50 -14.74
CA PRO A 740 17.90 -4.73 -14.51
C PRO A 740 17.43 -5.38 -13.20
N ARG A 741 17.49 -6.70 -13.15
CA ARG A 741 17.27 -7.46 -11.93
C ARG A 741 18.44 -7.29 -10.97
N ALA A 742 18.17 -7.38 -9.68
CA ALA A 742 19.22 -7.39 -8.66
C ALA A 742 20.19 -8.56 -8.86
N ALA A 743 21.48 -8.31 -8.67
CA ALA A 743 22.52 -9.31 -8.94
C ALA A 743 22.35 -10.60 -8.11
N TRP A 744 21.94 -10.49 -6.84
CA TRP A 744 21.69 -11.62 -5.96
C TRP A 744 20.59 -12.58 -6.45
N ALA A 745 19.63 -12.08 -7.27
CA ALA A 745 18.57 -12.89 -7.85
C ALA A 745 19.06 -13.82 -8.99
N SER A 746 20.26 -13.62 -9.52
CA SER A 746 20.83 -14.45 -10.61
C SER A 746 21.07 -15.91 -10.20
N SER A 747 21.19 -16.19 -8.91
CA SER A 747 21.50 -17.53 -8.39
C SER A 747 20.38 -18.56 -8.62
N PHE A 748 19.12 -18.15 -8.66
CA PHE A 748 17.96 -19.01 -8.89
C PHE A 748 17.22 -18.70 -10.19
N ARG A 749 17.70 -17.71 -10.97
CA ARG A 749 17.11 -17.30 -12.25
C ARG A 749 17.93 -17.78 -13.41
N TRP A 750 17.24 -18.19 -14.44
CA TRP A 750 17.79 -18.34 -15.76
C TRP A 750 17.04 -17.40 -16.71
N THR A 751 17.79 -16.55 -17.37
CA THR A 751 17.23 -15.60 -18.34
C THR A 751 17.49 -16.13 -19.74
N ARG A 752 16.46 -16.22 -20.56
CA ARG A 752 16.60 -16.62 -21.95
C ARG A 752 17.49 -15.61 -22.68
N PRO A 753 18.60 -16.04 -23.32
CA PRO A 753 19.39 -15.14 -24.13
C PRO A 753 18.53 -14.47 -25.21
N ARG A 754 18.63 -13.15 -25.32
CA ARG A 754 17.94 -12.41 -26.38
C ARG A 754 18.51 -12.86 -27.74
N PRO A 755 17.69 -13.18 -28.76
CA PRO A 755 18.18 -13.35 -30.12
C PRO A 755 18.96 -12.10 -30.50
N PRO A 756 20.13 -12.24 -31.20
CA PRO A 756 20.82 -11.06 -31.66
C PRO A 756 19.86 -10.21 -32.49
N GLU A 757 19.83 -8.91 -32.19
CA GLU A 757 19.04 -7.99 -33.04
C GLU A 757 19.43 -8.25 -34.50
N PRO A 758 18.45 -8.41 -35.41
CA PRO A 758 18.78 -8.55 -36.83
C PRO A 758 19.58 -7.32 -37.21
N ASP A 759 20.77 -7.55 -37.78
CA ASP A 759 21.63 -6.49 -38.29
C ASP A 759 20.78 -5.56 -39.17
N VAL A 760 20.37 -4.43 -38.61
CA VAL A 760 19.76 -3.37 -39.44
C VAL A 760 20.85 -2.94 -40.38
N PRO A 761 20.69 -3.17 -41.68
CA PRO A 761 21.71 -2.75 -42.64
C PRO A 761 21.89 -1.24 -42.48
N THR A 762 23.01 -0.83 -41.89
CA THR A 762 23.38 0.57 -41.90
C THR A 762 23.39 0.96 -43.38
N ALA A 763 22.45 1.83 -43.75
CA ALA A 763 22.38 2.40 -45.08
C ALA A 763 23.75 3.04 -45.36
N ARG A 764 24.63 2.28 -46.04
CA ARG A 764 25.93 2.77 -46.50
C ARG A 764 25.66 3.88 -47.50
N GLY A 765 26.08 5.09 -47.17
CA GLY A 765 26.62 6.04 -48.09
C GLY A 765 25.65 6.69 -49.06
N ALA A 766 24.95 7.70 -48.59
CA ALA A 766 24.72 8.84 -49.44
C ALA A 766 25.98 9.73 -49.37
N THR A 767 26.88 9.60 -50.33
CA THR A 767 27.96 10.53 -50.58
C THR A 767 27.38 11.93 -50.81
N PRO A 768 27.83 12.98 -50.11
CA PRO A 768 27.38 14.32 -50.42
C PRO A 768 27.99 14.72 -51.77
N SER A 769 27.14 14.95 -52.75
CA SER A 769 27.48 15.56 -54.03
C SER A 769 28.09 16.95 -53.76
N ALA A 770 29.35 17.08 -54.09
CA ALA A 770 30.04 18.37 -54.10
C ALA A 770 29.51 19.24 -55.25
N THR A 771 28.73 20.26 -54.90
CA THR A 771 28.49 21.41 -55.79
C THR A 771 29.44 22.52 -55.37
N GLY A 772 30.36 22.86 -56.31
CA GLY A 772 31.36 23.87 -56.16
C GLY A 772 30.84 25.31 -56.14
N PRO A 773 31.68 26.29 -55.80
CA PRO A 773 31.29 27.66 -55.54
C PRO A 773 31.11 28.47 -56.80
N GLY A 774 29.95 29.05 -57.03
CA GLY A 774 29.72 30.12 -58.01
C GLY A 774 29.95 31.47 -57.38
N ALA A 775 30.91 32.17 -57.83
CA ALA A 775 31.21 33.57 -57.54
C ALA A 775 30.21 34.50 -58.25
N GLY A 776 29.94 35.69 -57.64
CA GLY A 776 29.29 36.81 -58.29
C GLY A 776 28.57 37.79 -57.34
N ALA A 777 29.30 38.76 -56.94
CA ALA A 777 29.14 40.22 -56.88
C ALA A 777 27.68 40.79 -56.94
N SER A 778 27.28 41.48 -55.92
CA SER A 778 27.11 42.96 -55.70
C SER A 778 26.45 43.22 -54.36
#